data_59f91b120ebdfdd8e8432016e614eb26
#
_entry.id   59f91b120ebdfdd8e8432016e614eb26
#
_cell.length_a   1.000
_cell.length_b   1.000
_cell.length_c   1.000
_cell.angle_alpha   90.00
_cell.angle_beta   90.00
_cell.angle_gamma   90.00
#
_symmetry.space_group_name_H-M   'P 1'
#
loop_
_entity.id
_entity.type
_entity.pdbx_description
1 polymer ?
#
loop_
_entity_poly.entity_id
_entity_poly.type
_entity_poly.pdbx_seq_one_letter_code
_entity_poly.pdbx_strand_id
1 'polypeptide(L)'
;MDLRLRDLRLQEEREFLESVALPQPVNSEHTPGPMNESPLDQSPMEEARRGSRGKVIVPEPLITDADWQMPCVPKSPRDASLILEAVKRNEFLRCLGDGQSQTLVDSFISEQRQPGDIVVAEGDEGHAMYIVAEGELGVTQKGRHLRRLLPGDVFGELAVLYNCQRTATVMALTVVELWAIDRQIYRSIITENAKRKRALALAGLRGVKPLQGLSDADLSQLLDSAEERTFMPNEFIIQEGDEGRAFFFILTGEVDVTRNVDGQEEHIRVLKAGDHFGELSLIRNIRRTASCRAQDEVTCIAVAKEDFQELSPMCAREPEVMVQEDLPLSETRRGSFLEGPPTPVRLQDLLPVFYEDGEQRGRPVVLGTGGFGTVELVRNTVEGQDYFFALKRLRKDHVVQKRQQDHVLMEKKVLQQSRCPFIVRLFSTFRDSRHVYLLLEFCQGGELWAKLREVRCFSEPVAIFCSACVVEALDYLHGQGIVYRDLKPENLMLDAKGYVKLVDFGFAKALRRGEKTYSFCGTPEYLAPEILRHEGHDYAVDFWTLGVLIFEMLVGRPPFHSTEPQKIYSRIMDGVFSFPAFVSEAACSLIAKLCRRRPGQRLGNTSSGIRGIRKHRWFNSLSWKKLALRQIEAPTTVLLKQGFPYTNFKRYSVSRQLPEEEFSGWDEDF
;
A
#
# COMPACT_ATOMS: atom_id res chain seq x y z
N MET A 1 -26.36 -0.90 19.94
CA MET A 1 -25.08 -1.08 19.23
C MET A 1 -24.10 0.07 19.48
N ASP A 2 -24.58 1.31 19.58
CA ASP A 2 -23.73 2.51 19.81
C ASP A 2 -23.04 2.61 21.17
N LEU A 3 -23.66 2.13 22.26
CA LEU A 3 -23.06 2.21 23.61
C LEU A 3 -21.84 1.27 23.77
N ARG A 4 -21.87 0.07 23.24
CA ARG A 4 -20.73 -0.87 23.25
C ARG A 4 -19.53 -0.38 22.42
N LEU A 5 -19.80 0.29 21.30
CA LEU A 5 -18.74 0.89 20.46
C LEU A 5 -18.10 2.11 21.14
N ARG A 6 -18.88 2.83 21.96
CA ARG A 6 -18.39 3.98 22.74
C ARG A 6 -17.52 3.54 23.93
N ASP A 7 -17.90 2.45 24.61
CA ASP A 7 -17.12 1.89 25.70
C ASP A 7 -15.80 1.27 25.23
N LEU A 8 -15.81 0.57 24.10
CA LEU A 8 -14.59 0.06 23.46
C LEU A 8 -13.64 1.18 23.04
N ARG A 9 -14.15 2.31 22.52
CA ARG A 9 -13.35 3.49 22.18
C ARG A 9 -12.70 4.13 23.41
N LEU A 10 -13.44 4.25 24.50
CA LEU A 10 -12.93 4.81 25.78
C LEU A 10 -11.88 3.90 26.42
N GLN A 11 -11.99 2.59 26.24
CA GLN A 11 -11.00 1.63 26.72
C GLN A 11 -9.73 1.68 25.86
N GLU A 12 -9.85 1.77 24.55
CA GLU A 12 -8.71 1.96 23.61
C GLU A 12 -8.00 3.30 23.83
N GLU A 13 -8.73 4.38 24.15
CA GLU A 13 -8.13 5.68 24.53
C GLU A 13 -7.38 5.61 25.86
N ARG A 14 -7.89 4.88 26.85
CA ARG A 14 -7.17 4.67 28.13
C ARG A 14 -5.90 3.86 27.94
N GLU A 15 -5.96 2.75 27.23
CA GLU A 15 -4.78 1.93 26.92
C GLU A 15 -3.74 2.72 26.12
N PHE A 16 -4.20 3.63 25.24
CA PHE A 16 -3.35 4.56 24.52
C PHE A 16 -2.67 5.57 25.44
N LEU A 17 -3.41 6.24 26.32
CA LEU A 17 -2.88 7.24 27.23
C LEU A 17 -1.89 6.62 28.23
N GLU A 18 -2.13 5.40 28.69
CA GLU A 18 -1.21 4.65 29.56
C GLU A 18 0.09 4.25 28.81
N SER A 19 0.01 3.98 27.52
CA SER A 19 1.19 3.65 26.68
C SER A 19 2.06 4.85 26.32
N VAL A 20 1.50 6.08 26.38
CA VAL A 20 2.13 7.35 25.99
C VAL A 20 2.52 8.21 27.22
N ALA A 21 2.11 7.82 28.44
CA ALA A 21 2.44 8.54 29.66
C ALA A 21 3.97 8.67 29.82
N LEU A 22 4.47 9.91 29.75
CA LEU A 22 5.86 10.26 30.02
C LEU A 22 6.14 10.02 31.52
N PRO A 23 7.28 9.42 31.90
CA PRO A 23 7.68 9.42 33.29
C PRO A 23 7.92 10.86 33.74
N GLN A 24 7.30 11.24 34.88
CA GLN A 24 7.55 12.53 35.53
C GLN A 24 9.03 12.64 35.90
N PRO A 25 9.63 13.83 35.90
CA PRO A 25 11.03 14.01 36.30
C PRO A 25 11.15 13.69 37.79
N VAL A 26 11.93 12.67 38.09
CA VAL A 26 12.30 12.34 39.50
C VAL A 26 13.32 13.37 39.95
N ASN A 27 12.97 14.15 40.97
CA ASN A 27 13.89 15.01 41.70
C ASN A 27 15.01 14.17 42.33
N SER A 28 16.23 14.51 41.95
CA SER A 28 17.45 13.93 42.45
C SER A 28 17.74 14.46 43.88
N GLU A 29 17.82 13.57 44.86
CA GLU A 29 18.75 13.67 45.98
C GLU A 29 18.80 12.30 46.68
N HIS A 30 19.87 11.54 46.38
CA HIS A 30 20.62 10.71 47.31
C HIS A 30 21.60 9.80 46.58
N THR A 31 22.87 10.03 46.77
CA THR A 31 23.97 9.12 46.42
C THR A 31 24.00 7.91 47.34
N PRO A 32 24.17 6.70 46.80
CA PRO A 32 24.95 5.66 47.45
C PRO A 32 26.03 5.07 46.49
N GLY A 33 27.09 4.59 47.12
CA GLY A 33 28.28 4.07 46.52
C GLY A 33 28.15 2.71 45.79
N PRO A 34 29.26 2.18 45.24
CA PRO A 34 29.25 1.17 44.18
C PRO A 34 28.96 -0.22 44.74
N MET A 35 27.93 -0.89 44.15
CA MET A 35 27.74 -2.34 44.25
C MET A 35 27.91 -2.99 42.89
N ASN A 36 28.68 -4.07 42.88
CA ASN A 36 28.85 -5.00 41.77
C ASN A 36 27.54 -5.58 41.30
N GLU A 37 27.19 -5.39 40.05
CA GLU A 37 26.10 -6.14 39.40
C GLU A 37 26.64 -7.07 38.33
N SER A 38 26.37 -8.34 38.52
CA SER A 38 26.47 -9.40 37.54
C SER A 38 25.43 -9.23 36.43
N PRO A 39 25.64 -9.72 35.19
CA PRO A 39 24.72 -9.51 34.09
C PRO A 39 23.43 -10.29 34.32
N LEU A 40 22.34 -9.54 34.56
CA LEU A 40 20.98 -10.07 34.63
C LEU A 40 20.41 -10.30 33.24
N ASP A 41 20.01 -11.53 33.05
CA ASP A 41 19.23 -12.12 31.97
C ASP A 41 18.10 -11.15 31.49
N GLN A 42 18.15 -10.74 30.23
CA GLN A 42 17.09 -9.93 29.64
C GLN A 42 15.85 -10.80 29.44
N SER A 43 14.78 -10.49 30.17
CA SER A 43 13.54 -11.26 30.16
C SER A 43 12.83 -11.21 28.79
N PRO A 44 12.13 -12.27 28.38
CA PRO A 44 11.36 -12.35 27.12
C PRO A 44 10.24 -11.30 26.97
N MET A 45 9.90 -10.57 28.04
CA MET A 45 8.89 -9.51 28.02
C MET A 45 9.35 -8.20 27.39
N GLU A 46 10.66 -7.92 27.29
CA GLU A 46 11.16 -6.71 26.64
C GLU A 46 11.24 -6.85 25.10
N GLU A 47 11.42 -8.06 24.57
CA GLU A 47 11.33 -8.31 23.13
C GLU A 47 9.90 -8.22 22.58
N ALA A 48 8.89 -8.60 23.36
CA ALA A 48 7.47 -8.48 22.99
C ALA A 48 6.99 -7.01 22.90
N ARG A 49 7.66 -6.07 23.58
CA ARG A 49 7.37 -4.63 23.49
C ARG A 49 8.00 -3.92 22.28
N ARG A 50 8.93 -4.57 21.59
CA ARG A 50 9.50 -4.13 20.31
C ARG A 50 8.67 -4.69 19.17
N GLY A 51 7.46 -4.14 18.95
CA GLY A 51 6.58 -4.57 17.88
C GLY A 51 7.32 -4.64 16.54
N SER A 52 7.62 -5.86 16.06
CA SER A 52 8.05 -6.07 14.68
C SER A 52 6.85 -5.78 13.79
N ARG A 53 7.03 -4.95 12.75
CA ARG A 53 6.01 -4.78 11.71
C ARG A 53 5.68 -6.12 11.07
N GLY A 54 4.44 -6.25 10.61
CA GLY A 54 4.01 -7.37 9.80
C GLY A 54 4.94 -7.56 8.59
N LYS A 55 5.14 -8.81 8.19
CA LYS A 55 5.97 -9.17 7.02
C LYS A 55 5.46 -8.43 5.79
N VAL A 56 6.36 -7.78 5.04
CA VAL A 56 6.04 -7.08 3.79
C VAL A 56 5.44 -8.06 2.78
N ILE A 57 4.35 -7.65 2.13
CA ILE A 57 3.67 -8.43 1.11
C ILE A 57 4.38 -8.19 -0.22
N VAL A 58 5.09 -9.20 -0.68
CA VAL A 58 5.78 -9.17 -1.98
C VAL A 58 4.76 -9.43 -3.10
N PRO A 59 4.79 -8.66 -4.21
CA PRO A 59 3.87 -8.90 -5.32
C PRO A 59 4.13 -10.29 -5.92
N GLU A 60 3.05 -11.06 -6.06
CA GLU A 60 3.07 -12.32 -6.78
C GLU A 60 2.69 -12.04 -8.24
N PRO A 61 3.39 -12.60 -9.23
CA PRO A 61 2.97 -12.50 -10.62
C PRO A 61 1.60 -13.18 -10.77
N LEU A 62 0.67 -12.50 -11.45
CA LEU A 62 -0.56 -13.15 -11.89
C LEU A 62 -0.17 -14.20 -12.95
N ILE A 63 -0.87 -15.32 -12.95
CA ILE A 63 -0.67 -16.34 -13.98
C ILE A 63 -1.04 -15.72 -15.33
N THR A 64 -0.04 -15.54 -16.19
CA THR A 64 -0.20 -14.94 -17.54
C THR A 64 0.11 -15.94 -18.66
N ASP A 65 0.39 -17.21 -18.34
CA ASP A 65 0.68 -18.22 -19.32
C ASP A 65 -0.53 -18.38 -20.26
N ALA A 66 -0.30 -18.24 -21.55
CA ALA A 66 -1.34 -18.30 -22.58
C ALA A 66 -2.08 -19.65 -22.62
N ASP A 67 -1.48 -20.70 -22.05
CA ASP A 67 -2.03 -22.05 -21.97
C ASP A 67 -2.73 -22.35 -20.63
N TRP A 68 -2.73 -21.39 -19.67
CA TRP A 68 -3.38 -21.62 -18.39
C TRP A 68 -4.89 -21.45 -18.52
N GLN A 69 -5.61 -22.56 -18.32
CA GLN A 69 -7.07 -22.54 -18.24
C GLN A 69 -7.52 -22.58 -16.79
N MET A 70 -8.48 -21.71 -16.45
CA MET A 70 -9.10 -21.71 -15.14
C MET A 70 -9.75 -23.07 -14.89
N PRO A 71 -9.45 -23.73 -13.76
CA PRO A 71 -10.07 -25.01 -13.46
C PRO A 71 -11.59 -24.85 -13.38
N CYS A 72 -12.30 -25.63 -14.15
CA CYS A 72 -13.76 -25.71 -14.13
C CYS A 72 -14.16 -27.14 -13.77
N VAL A 73 -14.49 -27.36 -12.50
CA VAL A 73 -14.86 -28.67 -11.97
C VAL A 73 -16.38 -28.70 -11.80
N PRO A 74 -17.11 -29.60 -12.50
CA PRO A 74 -18.56 -29.74 -12.31
C PRO A 74 -18.88 -30.09 -10.87
N LYS A 75 -19.89 -29.39 -10.28
CA LYS A 75 -20.40 -29.64 -8.93
C LYS A 75 -21.81 -30.18 -8.99
N SER A 76 -22.17 -30.98 -7.98
CA SER A 76 -23.57 -31.28 -7.77
C SER A 76 -24.37 -30.01 -7.42
N PRO A 77 -25.67 -29.93 -7.68
CA PRO A 77 -26.47 -28.78 -7.26
C PRO A 77 -26.40 -28.50 -5.77
N ARG A 78 -26.24 -29.54 -4.93
CA ARG A 78 -26.09 -29.43 -3.48
C ARG A 78 -24.77 -28.74 -3.14
N ASP A 79 -23.65 -29.17 -3.74
CA ASP A 79 -22.32 -28.62 -3.46
C ASP A 79 -22.19 -27.18 -3.95
N ALA A 80 -22.73 -26.88 -5.15
CA ALA A 80 -22.78 -25.54 -5.67
C ALA A 80 -23.54 -24.58 -4.75
N SER A 81 -24.70 -25.01 -4.22
CA SER A 81 -25.45 -24.23 -3.24
C SER A 81 -24.71 -24.05 -1.93
N LEU A 82 -24.06 -25.10 -1.40
CA LEU A 82 -23.26 -25.03 -0.18
C LEU A 82 -22.12 -24.04 -0.30
N ILE A 83 -21.34 -24.12 -1.40
CA ILE A 83 -20.23 -23.20 -1.66
C ILE A 83 -20.75 -21.76 -1.78
N LEU A 84 -21.82 -21.54 -2.55
CA LEU A 84 -22.40 -20.22 -2.77
C LEU A 84 -22.89 -19.58 -1.45
N GLU A 85 -23.57 -20.37 -0.61
CA GLU A 85 -24.02 -19.89 0.70
C GLU A 85 -22.85 -19.58 1.63
N ALA A 86 -21.81 -20.45 1.66
CA ALA A 86 -20.63 -20.23 2.46
C ALA A 86 -19.91 -18.92 2.05
N VAL A 87 -19.76 -18.67 0.75
CA VAL A 87 -19.18 -17.43 0.20
C VAL A 87 -20.03 -16.21 0.59
N LYS A 88 -21.36 -16.26 0.44
CA LYS A 88 -22.28 -15.15 0.79
C LYS A 88 -22.31 -14.85 2.29
N ARG A 89 -22.12 -15.85 3.16
CA ARG A 89 -22.08 -15.68 4.63
C ARG A 89 -20.76 -15.12 5.13
N ASN A 90 -19.66 -15.35 4.40
CA ASN A 90 -18.34 -14.90 4.83
C ASN A 90 -18.19 -13.39 4.61
N GLU A 91 -17.84 -12.65 5.67
CA GLU A 91 -17.73 -11.18 5.65
C GLU A 91 -16.74 -10.65 4.61
N PHE A 92 -15.71 -11.42 4.31
CA PHE A 92 -14.65 -11.04 3.37
C PHE A 92 -14.97 -11.39 1.92
N LEU A 93 -15.80 -12.41 1.69
CA LEU A 93 -16.13 -12.93 0.36
C LEU A 93 -17.45 -12.40 -0.18
N ARG A 94 -18.35 -11.91 0.67
CA ARG A 94 -19.71 -11.44 0.30
C ARG A 94 -19.75 -10.29 -0.71
N CYS A 95 -18.63 -9.59 -0.94
CA CYS A 95 -18.54 -8.48 -1.90
C CYS A 95 -18.49 -8.94 -3.37
N LEU A 96 -18.58 -10.25 -3.64
CA LEU A 96 -18.59 -10.82 -4.97
C LEU A 96 -19.99 -10.74 -5.57
N GLY A 97 -20.15 -10.13 -6.76
CA GLY A 97 -21.42 -10.13 -7.50
C GLY A 97 -21.81 -11.52 -8.01
N ASP A 98 -23.09 -11.72 -8.34
CA ASP A 98 -23.62 -13.06 -8.69
C ASP A 98 -22.89 -13.76 -9.83
N GLY A 99 -22.47 -13.06 -10.89
CA GLY A 99 -21.69 -13.66 -11.99
C GLY A 99 -20.29 -14.11 -11.59
N GLN A 100 -19.72 -13.54 -10.52
CA GLN A 100 -18.42 -13.91 -9.96
C GLN A 100 -18.51 -15.12 -9.05
N SER A 101 -19.60 -15.18 -8.32
CA SER A 101 -19.90 -16.27 -7.39
C SER A 101 -19.96 -17.60 -8.14
N GLN A 102 -20.51 -17.63 -9.36
CA GLN A 102 -20.57 -18.87 -10.15
C GLN A 102 -19.18 -19.31 -10.64
N THR A 103 -18.37 -18.39 -11.20
CA THR A 103 -17.00 -18.70 -11.64
C THR A 103 -16.15 -19.18 -10.46
N LEU A 104 -16.32 -18.54 -9.29
CA LEU A 104 -15.65 -18.95 -8.08
C LEU A 104 -16.08 -20.35 -7.65
N VAL A 105 -17.40 -20.63 -7.62
CA VAL A 105 -17.94 -21.98 -7.31
C VAL A 105 -17.31 -23.03 -8.22
N ASP A 106 -17.26 -22.77 -9.54
CA ASP A 106 -16.77 -23.74 -10.52
C ASP A 106 -15.25 -24.00 -10.35
N SER A 107 -14.52 -23.08 -9.75
CA SER A 107 -13.06 -23.16 -9.57
C SER A 107 -12.61 -23.88 -8.29
N PHE A 108 -13.51 -24.20 -7.36
CA PHE A 108 -13.17 -24.99 -6.19
C PHE A 108 -12.87 -26.46 -6.58
N ILE A 109 -11.93 -27.10 -5.89
CA ILE A 109 -11.50 -28.49 -6.09
C ILE A 109 -11.79 -29.26 -4.80
N SER A 110 -12.31 -30.49 -4.90
CA SER A 110 -12.55 -31.35 -3.74
C SER A 110 -11.25 -31.96 -3.22
N GLU A 111 -11.06 -31.91 -1.91
CA GLU A 111 -9.96 -32.56 -1.19
C GLU A 111 -10.50 -33.36 0.01
N GLN A 112 -9.98 -34.60 0.23
CA GLN A 112 -10.32 -35.40 1.36
C GLN A 112 -9.16 -35.48 2.37
N ARG A 113 -9.47 -35.46 3.68
CA ARG A 113 -8.51 -35.61 4.77
C ARG A 113 -8.99 -36.65 5.79
N GLN A 114 -8.01 -37.35 6.38
CA GLN A 114 -8.28 -38.35 7.41
C GLN A 114 -8.25 -37.72 8.82
N PRO A 115 -8.90 -38.34 9.81
CA PRO A 115 -8.82 -37.87 11.20
C PRO A 115 -7.37 -37.77 11.67
N GLY A 116 -7.02 -36.63 12.26
CA GLY A 116 -5.66 -36.30 12.69
C GLY A 116 -4.80 -35.57 11.68
N ASP A 117 -5.23 -35.46 10.40
CA ASP A 117 -4.51 -34.68 9.40
C ASP A 117 -4.56 -33.19 9.72
N ILE A 118 -3.41 -32.51 9.64
CA ILE A 118 -3.32 -31.07 9.73
C ILE A 118 -3.54 -30.50 8.32
N VAL A 119 -4.66 -29.76 8.15
CA VAL A 119 -4.99 -29.09 6.89
C VAL A 119 -4.24 -27.75 6.79
N VAL A 120 -4.12 -27.05 7.92
CA VAL A 120 -3.48 -25.73 8.04
C VAL A 120 -2.67 -25.71 9.32
N ALA A 121 -1.39 -25.33 9.28
CA ALA A 121 -0.56 -25.17 10.47
C ALA A 121 -0.32 -23.69 10.79
N GLU A 122 -0.44 -23.29 12.07
CA GLU A 122 -0.19 -21.94 12.55
C GLU A 122 1.24 -21.49 12.19
N GLY A 123 1.37 -20.29 11.60
CA GLY A 123 2.65 -19.71 11.19
C GLY A 123 3.08 -20.03 9.75
N ASP A 124 2.46 -21.02 9.09
CA ASP A 124 2.78 -21.37 7.71
C ASP A 124 2.29 -20.29 6.71
N GLU A 125 2.90 -20.26 5.53
CA GLU A 125 2.39 -19.50 4.41
C GLU A 125 1.15 -20.20 3.84
N GLY A 126 0.05 -19.44 3.65
CA GLY A 126 -1.20 -19.99 3.16
C GLY A 126 -1.40 -19.76 1.67
N HIS A 127 -1.56 -20.85 0.91
CA HIS A 127 -1.77 -20.78 -0.54
C HIS A 127 -3.22 -21.07 -0.97
N ALA A 128 -4.05 -21.61 -0.08
CA ALA A 128 -5.44 -21.95 -0.38
C ALA A 128 -6.38 -21.56 0.76
N MET A 129 -7.66 -21.38 0.45
CA MET A 129 -8.74 -21.35 1.43
C MET A 129 -9.69 -22.52 1.20
N TYR A 130 -10.47 -22.84 2.22
CA TYR A 130 -11.26 -24.06 2.28
C TYR A 130 -12.68 -23.79 2.76
N ILE A 131 -13.64 -24.57 2.24
CA ILE A 131 -15.02 -24.66 2.71
C ILE A 131 -15.25 -26.10 3.13
N VAL A 132 -15.80 -26.33 4.33
CA VAL A 132 -16.11 -27.68 4.82
C VAL A 132 -17.34 -28.18 4.07
N ALA A 133 -17.19 -29.28 3.32
CA ALA A 133 -18.30 -29.98 2.67
C ALA A 133 -18.95 -30.98 3.60
N GLU A 134 -18.14 -31.87 4.21
CA GLU A 134 -18.58 -32.89 5.17
C GLU A 134 -17.53 -33.09 6.28
N GLY A 135 -17.98 -33.55 7.46
CA GLY A 135 -17.13 -33.84 8.61
C GLY A 135 -16.92 -32.67 9.56
N GLU A 136 -15.98 -32.83 10.49
CA GLU A 136 -15.65 -31.81 11.52
C GLU A 136 -14.14 -31.59 11.63
N LEU A 137 -13.74 -30.30 11.81
CA LEU A 137 -12.35 -29.94 12.09
C LEU A 137 -12.26 -29.15 13.41
N GLY A 138 -11.11 -29.27 14.08
CA GLY A 138 -10.76 -28.52 15.27
C GLY A 138 -9.79 -27.39 14.95
N VAL A 139 -10.07 -26.19 15.46
CA VAL A 139 -9.18 -25.03 15.35
C VAL A 139 -8.47 -24.79 16.65
N THR A 140 -7.13 -24.71 16.60
CA THR A 140 -6.28 -24.43 17.75
C THR A 140 -5.35 -23.25 17.45
N GLN A 141 -5.07 -22.42 18.45
CA GLN A 141 -4.12 -21.32 18.37
C GLN A 141 -3.24 -21.31 19.60
N LYS A 142 -1.93 -21.32 19.42
CA LYS A 142 -0.95 -21.41 20.52
C LYS A 142 -1.26 -22.57 21.48
N GLY A 143 -1.71 -23.70 20.93
CA GLY A 143 -2.08 -24.89 21.69
C GLY A 143 -3.43 -24.84 22.41
N ARG A 144 -4.20 -23.75 22.30
CA ARG A 144 -5.54 -23.63 22.90
C ARG A 144 -6.60 -23.88 21.84
N HIS A 145 -7.58 -24.73 22.16
CA HIS A 145 -8.75 -24.96 21.32
C HIS A 145 -9.61 -23.68 21.26
N LEU A 146 -9.93 -23.23 20.04
CA LEU A 146 -10.78 -22.06 19.81
C LEU A 146 -12.22 -22.45 19.48
N ARG A 147 -12.42 -23.23 18.42
CA ARG A 147 -13.74 -23.64 17.91
C ARG A 147 -13.65 -24.89 17.07
N ARG A 148 -14.80 -25.46 16.74
CA ARG A 148 -14.95 -26.47 15.69
C ARG A 148 -15.46 -25.81 14.41
N LEU A 149 -15.12 -26.41 13.28
CA LEU A 149 -15.65 -26.06 11.96
C LEU A 149 -16.56 -27.18 11.50
N LEU A 150 -17.71 -26.79 10.97
CA LEU A 150 -18.79 -27.66 10.52
C LEU A 150 -19.08 -27.44 9.02
N PRO A 151 -19.85 -28.30 8.34
CA PRO A 151 -20.23 -28.11 6.96
C PRO A 151 -20.79 -26.69 6.68
N GLY A 152 -20.25 -26.02 5.64
CA GLY A 152 -20.53 -24.63 5.28
C GLY A 152 -19.62 -23.60 5.93
N ASP A 153 -18.74 -23.95 6.87
CA ASP A 153 -17.75 -23.02 7.41
C ASP A 153 -16.60 -22.81 6.44
N VAL A 154 -16.13 -21.52 6.36
CA VAL A 154 -14.97 -21.11 5.59
C VAL A 154 -13.78 -20.94 6.53
N PHE A 155 -12.58 -21.36 6.09
CA PHE A 155 -11.34 -21.13 6.82
C PHE A 155 -10.13 -20.94 5.89
N GLY A 156 -9.10 -20.29 6.41
CA GLY A 156 -7.87 -20.00 5.66
C GLY A 156 -7.98 -18.87 4.66
N GLU A 157 -9.12 -18.17 4.59
CA GLU A 157 -9.43 -17.07 3.67
C GLU A 157 -8.47 -15.88 3.83
N LEU A 158 -8.05 -15.59 5.05
CA LEU A 158 -7.17 -14.45 5.33
C LEU A 158 -5.82 -14.55 4.64
N ALA A 159 -5.26 -15.75 4.57
CA ALA A 159 -3.99 -15.97 3.89
C ALA A 159 -4.12 -15.80 2.37
N VAL A 160 -5.29 -16.13 1.81
CA VAL A 160 -5.61 -15.94 0.38
C VAL A 160 -5.85 -14.47 0.06
N LEU A 161 -6.66 -13.80 0.87
CA LEU A 161 -7.04 -12.41 0.67
C LEU A 161 -5.86 -11.45 0.90
N TYR A 162 -5.12 -11.65 2.00
CA TYR A 162 -4.17 -10.67 2.51
C TYR A 162 -2.72 -11.16 2.55
N ASN A 163 -2.43 -12.33 1.99
CA ASN A 163 -1.08 -12.91 1.96
C ASN A 163 -0.39 -12.97 3.34
N CYS A 164 -1.16 -13.20 4.39
CA CYS A 164 -0.64 -13.33 5.75
C CYS A 164 -0.34 -14.79 6.09
N GLN A 165 0.47 -15.01 7.12
CA GLN A 165 0.69 -16.34 7.69
C GLN A 165 -0.60 -16.87 8.31
N ARG A 166 -0.70 -18.20 8.40
CA ARG A 166 -1.82 -18.89 9.06
C ARG A 166 -1.90 -18.47 10.52
N THR A 167 -3.05 -18.03 10.95
CA THR A 167 -3.28 -17.52 12.31
C THR A 167 -3.59 -18.61 13.32
N ALA A 168 -3.93 -19.82 12.86
CA ALA A 168 -4.29 -20.95 13.70
C ALA A 168 -4.01 -22.27 12.97
N THR A 169 -3.91 -23.36 13.74
CA THR A 169 -3.84 -24.72 13.20
C THR A 169 -5.24 -25.31 13.08
N VAL A 170 -5.54 -25.90 11.93
CA VAL A 170 -6.81 -26.59 11.65
C VAL A 170 -6.53 -28.07 11.38
N MET A 171 -7.13 -28.96 12.17
CA MET A 171 -6.92 -30.41 12.14
C MET A 171 -8.26 -31.14 11.95
N ALA A 172 -8.28 -32.15 11.11
CA ALA A 172 -9.45 -32.99 10.91
C ALA A 172 -9.74 -33.85 12.16
N LEU A 173 -10.97 -33.80 12.67
CA LEU A 173 -11.45 -34.60 13.80
C LEU A 173 -12.14 -35.86 13.33
N THR A 174 -12.77 -35.82 12.16
CA THR A 174 -13.39 -36.96 11.47
C THR A 174 -12.79 -37.08 10.07
N VAL A 175 -13.26 -38.02 9.26
CA VAL A 175 -13.04 -37.95 7.82
C VAL A 175 -13.74 -36.70 7.31
N VAL A 176 -13.01 -35.82 6.61
CA VAL A 176 -13.56 -34.55 6.12
C VAL A 176 -13.42 -34.47 4.61
N GLU A 177 -14.44 -33.91 3.97
CA GLU A 177 -14.39 -33.45 2.58
C GLU A 177 -14.38 -31.94 2.58
N LEU A 178 -13.46 -31.36 1.81
CA LEU A 178 -13.21 -29.92 1.73
C LEU A 178 -13.29 -29.44 0.28
N TRP A 179 -13.89 -28.31 0.05
CA TRP A 179 -13.74 -27.55 -1.18
C TRP A 179 -12.59 -26.57 -1.00
N ALA A 180 -11.52 -26.73 -1.79
CA ALA A 180 -10.31 -25.89 -1.75
C ALA A 180 -10.22 -25.01 -2.99
N ILE A 181 -9.76 -23.76 -2.83
CA ILE A 181 -9.38 -22.88 -3.94
C ILE A 181 -8.03 -22.26 -3.69
N ASP A 182 -7.16 -22.33 -4.71
CA ASP A 182 -5.83 -21.71 -4.66
C ASP A 182 -5.92 -20.17 -4.71
N ARG A 183 -4.99 -19.52 -4.03
CA ARG A 183 -4.89 -18.06 -3.93
C ARG A 183 -4.74 -17.37 -5.29
N GLN A 184 -3.95 -17.93 -6.19
CA GLN A 184 -3.72 -17.32 -7.51
C GLN A 184 -4.97 -17.40 -8.37
N ILE A 185 -5.72 -18.53 -8.29
CA ILE A 185 -7.01 -18.70 -8.97
C ILE A 185 -8.01 -17.65 -8.46
N TYR A 186 -8.17 -17.56 -7.14
CA TYR A 186 -9.04 -16.58 -6.51
C TYR A 186 -8.70 -15.15 -6.97
N ARG A 187 -7.43 -14.76 -6.88
CA ARG A 187 -6.96 -13.42 -7.29
C ARG A 187 -7.17 -13.14 -8.77
N SER A 188 -6.98 -14.13 -9.63
CA SER A 188 -7.23 -13.98 -11.07
C SER A 188 -8.71 -13.68 -11.35
N ILE A 189 -9.63 -14.39 -10.68
CA ILE A 189 -11.09 -14.17 -10.81
C ILE A 189 -11.44 -12.74 -10.39
N ILE A 190 -10.99 -12.31 -9.21
CA ILE A 190 -11.30 -10.97 -8.69
C ILE A 190 -10.71 -9.88 -9.58
N THR A 191 -9.44 -10.05 -10.00
CA THR A 191 -8.76 -9.05 -10.84
C THR A 191 -9.43 -8.89 -12.20
N GLU A 192 -9.74 -10.00 -12.87
CA GLU A 192 -10.36 -9.96 -14.20
C GLU A 192 -11.73 -9.28 -14.14
N ASN A 193 -12.46 -9.55 -13.09
CA ASN A 193 -13.75 -8.94 -12.86
C ASN A 193 -13.67 -7.44 -12.54
N ALA A 194 -12.72 -7.03 -11.68
CA ALA A 194 -12.50 -5.61 -11.42
C ALA A 194 -12.12 -4.86 -12.71
N LYS A 195 -11.29 -5.46 -13.57
CA LYS A 195 -10.95 -4.90 -14.89
C LYS A 195 -12.20 -4.76 -15.77
N ARG A 196 -13.01 -5.82 -15.88
CA ARG A 196 -14.23 -5.83 -16.69
C ARG A 196 -15.23 -4.78 -16.20
N LYS A 197 -15.47 -4.71 -14.87
CA LYS A 197 -16.36 -3.72 -14.25
C LYS A 197 -15.89 -2.30 -14.55
N ARG A 198 -14.58 -2.03 -14.38
CA ARG A 198 -13.98 -0.74 -14.68
C ARG A 198 -14.11 -0.38 -16.18
N ALA A 199 -13.85 -1.33 -17.07
CA ALA A 199 -13.96 -1.11 -18.51
C ALA A 199 -15.42 -0.78 -18.91
N LEU A 200 -16.39 -1.48 -18.35
CA LEU A 200 -17.83 -1.22 -18.56
C LEU A 200 -18.20 0.21 -18.07
N ALA A 201 -17.75 0.58 -16.87
CA ALA A 201 -18.00 1.90 -16.31
C ALA A 201 -17.39 3.03 -17.17
N LEU A 202 -16.14 2.87 -17.61
CA LEU A 202 -15.48 3.84 -18.50
C LEU A 202 -16.18 3.95 -19.85
N ALA A 203 -16.62 2.82 -20.44
CA ALA A 203 -17.38 2.81 -21.68
C ALA A 203 -18.71 3.56 -21.53
N GLY A 204 -19.40 3.35 -20.41
CA GLY A 204 -20.65 4.06 -20.10
C GLY A 204 -20.43 5.55 -19.91
N LEU A 205 -19.40 5.98 -19.16
CA LEU A 205 -19.09 7.40 -18.96
C LEU A 205 -18.79 8.10 -20.28
N ARG A 206 -18.13 7.45 -21.26
CA ARG A 206 -17.93 7.98 -22.62
C ARG A 206 -19.23 8.22 -23.38
N GLY A 207 -20.29 7.48 -23.07
CA GLY A 207 -21.64 7.65 -23.64
C GLY A 207 -22.34 8.91 -23.14
N VAL A 208 -21.95 9.46 -21.99
CA VAL A 208 -22.55 10.65 -21.38
C VAL A 208 -22.09 11.90 -22.14
N LYS A 209 -23.02 12.56 -22.85
CA LYS A 209 -22.72 13.72 -23.73
C LYS A 209 -21.78 14.77 -23.12
N PRO A 210 -21.97 15.24 -21.86
CA PRO A 210 -21.08 16.23 -21.25
C PRO A 210 -19.67 15.77 -20.97
N LEU A 211 -19.42 14.46 -20.98
CA LEU A 211 -18.11 13.86 -20.69
C LEU A 211 -17.34 13.48 -21.97
N GLN A 212 -17.95 13.59 -23.14
CA GLN A 212 -17.35 13.14 -24.41
C GLN A 212 -16.05 13.90 -24.79
N GLY A 213 -15.82 15.08 -24.21
CA GLY A 213 -14.58 15.86 -24.42
C GLY A 213 -13.44 15.52 -23.46
N LEU A 214 -13.68 14.63 -22.47
CA LEU A 214 -12.66 14.27 -21.49
C LEU A 214 -11.73 13.18 -22.02
N SER A 215 -10.45 13.23 -21.64
CA SER A 215 -9.51 12.16 -21.90
C SER A 215 -9.83 10.91 -21.07
N ASP A 216 -9.32 9.76 -21.50
CA ASP A 216 -9.45 8.51 -20.73
C ASP A 216 -8.87 8.61 -19.33
N ALA A 217 -7.84 9.43 -19.15
CA ALA A 217 -7.25 9.71 -17.85
C ALA A 217 -8.20 10.50 -16.95
N ASP A 218 -8.90 11.50 -17.49
CA ASP A 218 -9.87 12.33 -16.74
C ASP A 218 -11.12 11.50 -16.38
N LEU A 219 -11.61 10.67 -17.32
CA LEU A 219 -12.71 9.73 -17.04
C LEU A 219 -12.32 8.68 -15.97
N SER A 220 -11.06 8.20 -16.00
CA SER A 220 -10.52 7.32 -14.99
C SER A 220 -10.47 8.00 -13.63
N GLN A 221 -10.07 9.26 -13.56
CA GLN A 221 -10.04 10.06 -12.33
C GLN A 221 -11.45 10.31 -11.78
N LEU A 222 -12.42 10.60 -12.66
CA LEU A 222 -13.82 10.75 -12.28
C LEU A 222 -14.37 9.46 -11.65
N LEU A 223 -14.07 8.31 -12.27
CA LEU A 223 -14.46 7.01 -11.75
C LEU A 223 -13.82 6.71 -10.38
N ASP A 224 -12.58 7.15 -10.15
CA ASP A 224 -11.89 6.99 -8.88
C ASP A 224 -12.48 7.84 -7.74
N SER A 225 -13.25 8.89 -8.06
CA SER A 225 -14.00 9.71 -7.10
C SER A 225 -15.41 9.17 -6.84
N ALA A 226 -15.93 8.37 -7.77
CA ALA A 226 -17.29 7.87 -7.73
C ALA A 226 -17.53 6.84 -6.62
N GLU A 227 -18.80 6.63 -6.28
CA GLU A 227 -19.25 5.69 -5.25
C GLU A 227 -20.13 4.61 -5.86
N GLU A 228 -19.84 3.36 -5.54
CA GLU A 228 -20.75 2.27 -5.82
C GLU A 228 -21.86 2.23 -4.77
N ARG A 229 -23.10 2.18 -5.23
CA ARG A 229 -24.30 2.08 -4.39
C ARG A 229 -25.20 0.98 -4.89
N THR A 230 -25.68 0.17 -3.97
CA THR A 230 -26.69 -0.87 -4.24
C THR A 230 -28.02 -0.44 -3.65
N PHE A 231 -29.08 -0.63 -4.42
CA PHE A 231 -30.46 -0.31 -4.06
C PHE A 231 -31.29 -1.59 -4.11
N MET A 232 -32.17 -1.74 -3.12
CA MET A 232 -33.02 -2.90 -3.01
C MET A 232 -34.29 -2.74 -3.91
N PRO A 233 -34.95 -3.83 -4.30
CA PRO A 233 -36.16 -3.77 -5.09
C PRO A 233 -37.20 -2.79 -4.48
N ASN A 234 -37.79 -1.95 -5.34
CA ASN A 234 -38.74 -0.88 -4.99
C ASN A 234 -38.14 0.35 -4.25
N GLU A 235 -36.84 0.42 -4.03
CA GLU A 235 -36.18 1.59 -3.45
C GLU A 235 -36.07 2.74 -4.46
N PHE A 236 -36.37 3.98 -4.02
CA PHE A 236 -36.14 5.17 -4.83
C PHE A 236 -34.66 5.53 -4.86
N ILE A 237 -34.10 5.61 -6.05
CA ILE A 237 -32.73 6.12 -6.29
C ILE A 237 -32.76 7.63 -6.42
N ILE A 238 -33.75 8.15 -7.11
CA ILE A 238 -34.05 9.58 -7.32
C ILE A 238 -35.54 9.79 -7.16
N GLN A 239 -35.96 10.90 -6.54
CA GLN A 239 -37.34 11.35 -6.51
C GLN A 239 -37.49 12.65 -7.29
N GLU A 240 -38.58 12.78 -8.06
CA GLU A 240 -38.93 14.00 -8.79
C GLU A 240 -39.08 15.19 -7.84
N GLY A 241 -38.52 16.34 -8.22
CA GLY A 241 -38.51 17.55 -7.40
C GLY A 241 -37.32 17.67 -6.42
N ASP A 242 -36.57 16.62 -6.16
CA ASP A 242 -35.40 16.67 -5.30
C ASP A 242 -34.27 17.49 -5.90
N GLU A 243 -33.34 17.89 -5.05
CA GLU A 243 -32.07 18.52 -5.48
C GLU A 243 -31.12 17.48 -6.08
N GLY A 244 -30.55 17.76 -7.26
CA GLY A 244 -29.59 16.90 -7.93
C GLY A 244 -28.22 16.95 -7.27
N ARG A 245 -27.84 15.90 -6.53
CA ARG A 245 -26.53 15.79 -5.85
C ARG A 245 -25.56 14.82 -6.51
N ALA A 246 -26.03 13.91 -7.34
CA ALA A 246 -25.23 12.96 -8.07
C ALA A 246 -25.93 12.54 -9.37
N PHE A 247 -25.19 12.02 -10.33
CA PHE A 247 -25.76 11.19 -11.40
C PHE A 247 -25.32 9.74 -11.25
N PHE A 248 -26.06 8.84 -11.90
CA PHE A 248 -25.92 7.42 -11.70
C PHE A 248 -25.69 6.70 -13.03
N PHE A 249 -24.78 5.73 -13.02
CA PHE A 249 -24.54 4.79 -14.10
C PHE A 249 -24.86 3.38 -13.61
N ILE A 250 -25.74 2.65 -14.32
CA ILE A 250 -26.21 1.32 -13.91
C ILE A 250 -25.17 0.26 -14.28
N LEU A 251 -24.66 -0.47 -13.28
CA LEU A 251 -23.78 -1.63 -13.49
C LEU A 251 -24.60 -2.92 -13.66
N THR A 252 -25.60 -3.11 -12.81
CA THR A 252 -26.50 -4.28 -12.80
C THR A 252 -27.91 -3.87 -12.41
N GLY A 253 -28.90 -4.67 -12.82
CA GLY A 253 -30.30 -4.47 -12.49
C GLY A 253 -31.04 -3.56 -13.47
N GLU A 254 -32.32 -3.35 -13.20
CA GLU A 254 -33.25 -2.53 -14.00
C GLU A 254 -33.85 -1.42 -13.15
N VAL A 255 -33.97 -0.21 -13.74
CA VAL A 255 -34.48 0.99 -13.07
C VAL A 255 -35.73 1.50 -13.82
N ASP A 256 -36.85 1.61 -13.12
CA ASP A 256 -38.06 2.20 -13.63
C ASP A 256 -38.03 3.72 -13.51
N VAL A 257 -38.30 4.42 -14.61
CA VAL A 257 -38.38 5.88 -14.66
C VAL A 257 -39.80 6.33 -14.79
N THR A 258 -40.29 7.07 -13.80
CA THR A 258 -41.64 7.58 -13.73
C THR A 258 -41.66 9.10 -13.56
N ARG A 259 -42.76 9.72 -13.94
CA ARG A 259 -43.03 11.15 -13.79
C ARG A 259 -44.41 11.39 -13.26
N ASN A 260 -44.55 12.38 -12.40
CA ASN A 260 -45.87 12.77 -11.92
C ASN A 260 -46.54 13.76 -12.92
N VAL A 261 -47.64 13.35 -13.52
CA VAL A 261 -48.49 14.20 -14.39
C VAL A 261 -49.86 14.29 -13.73
N ASP A 262 -50.28 15.46 -13.32
CA ASP A 262 -51.56 15.77 -12.70
C ASP A 262 -51.89 14.87 -11.47
N GLY A 263 -50.86 14.47 -10.70
CA GLY A 263 -51.04 13.64 -9.52
C GLY A 263 -51.07 12.13 -9.77
N GLN A 264 -50.87 11.71 -11.01
CA GLN A 264 -50.73 10.30 -11.41
C GLN A 264 -49.29 10.02 -11.84
N GLU A 265 -48.75 8.88 -11.38
CA GLU A 265 -47.41 8.41 -11.78
C GLU A 265 -47.49 7.77 -13.17
N GLU A 266 -46.86 8.40 -14.15
CA GLU A 266 -46.80 7.92 -15.54
C GLU A 266 -45.40 7.26 -15.76
N HIS A 267 -45.44 6.03 -16.28
CA HIS A 267 -44.21 5.29 -16.67
C HIS A 267 -43.64 5.89 -17.95
N ILE A 268 -42.33 6.22 -17.92
CA ILE A 268 -41.64 6.77 -19.08
C ILE A 268 -40.85 5.67 -19.79
N ARG A 269 -39.95 4.97 -19.07
CA ARG A 269 -39.07 3.93 -19.62
C ARG A 269 -38.42 3.11 -18.52
N VAL A 270 -37.91 1.93 -18.88
CA VAL A 270 -36.99 1.14 -18.05
C VAL A 270 -35.58 1.35 -18.51
N LEU A 271 -34.65 1.61 -17.58
CA LEU A 271 -33.23 1.68 -17.80
C LEU A 271 -32.56 0.38 -17.35
N LYS A 272 -31.52 -0.04 -18.07
CA LYS A 272 -30.80 -1.31 -17.86
C LYS A 272 -29.32 -1.10 -17.61
N ALA A 273 -28.60 -2.18 -17.29
CA ALA A 273 -27.14 -2.14 -17.17
C ALA A 273 -26.50 -1.50 -18.42
N GLY A 274 -25.64 -0.50 -18.20
CA GLY A 274 -25.03 0.32 -19.26
C GLY A 274 -25.72 1.67 -19.48
N ASP A 275 -26.93 1.89 -18.96
CA ASP A 275 -27.61 3.18 -19.02
C ASP A 275 -27.19 4.10 -17.87
N HIS A 276 -27.48 5.40 -18.03
CA HIS A 276 -27.24 6.42 -17.02
C HIS A 276 -28.45 7.33 -16.84
N PHE A 277 -28.54 7.97 -15.66
CA PHE A 277 -29.64 8.88 -15.33
C PHE A 277 -29.25 9.92 -14.29
N GLY A 278 -29.99 11.03 -14.24
CA GLY A 278 -29.83 12.08 -13.26
C GLY A 278 -28.81 13.15 -13.62
N GLU A 279 -28.16 13.07 -14.79
CA GLU A 279 -27.18 14.03 -15.29
C GLU A 279 -27.80 15.42 -15.61
N LEU A 280 -29.06 15.45 -16.06
CA LEU A 280 -29.74 16.70 -16.48
C LEU A 280 -29.81 17.74 -15.36
N SER A 281 -30.07 17.28 -14.12
CA SER A 281 -30.17 18.18 -12.97
C SER A 281 -28.81 18.77 -12.57
N LEU A 282 -27.70 18.07 -12.84
CA LEU A 282 -26.35 18.56 -12.58
C LEU A 282 -25.90 19.57 -13.65
N ILE A 283 -26.19 19.27 -14.93
CA ILE A 283 -25.80 20.13 -16.07
C ILE A 283 -26.58 21.44 -16.06
N ARG A 284 -27.90 21.38 -15.86
CA ARG A 284 -28.79 22.53 -15.94
C ARG A 284 -29.02 23.22 -14.59
N ASN A 285 -28.48 22.67 -13.51
CA ASN A 285 -28.69 23.11 -12.12
C ASN A 285 -30.19 23.25 -11.77
N ILE A 286 -30.99 22.29 -12.19
CA ILE A 286 -32.45 22.20 -11.94
C ILE A 286 -32.75 21.05 -10.98
N ARG A 287 -33.96 21.03 -10.43
CA ARG A 287 -34.49 19.92 -9.65
C ARG A 287 -34.68 18.68 -10.52
N ARG A 288 -34.81 17.50 -9.90
CA ARG A 288 -35.04 16.22 -10.57
C ARG A 288 -36.34 16.29 -11.36
N THR A 289 -36.29 15.90 -12.63
CA THR A 289 -37.42 15.99 -13.57
C THR A 289 -38.25 14.70 -13.66
N ALA A 290 -37.80 13.63 -12.99
CA ALA A 290 -38.45 12.34 -12.95
C ALA A 290 -37.98 11.56 -11.71
N SER A 291 -38.77 10.56 -11.29
CA SER A 291 -38.38 9.59 -10.26
C SER A 291 -37.74 8.37 -10.92
N CYS A 292 -36.78 7.76 -10.23
CA CYS A 292 -36.13 6.51 -10.65
C CYS A 292 -36.20 5.53 -9.48
N ARG A 293 -36.76 4.34 -9.74
CA ARG A 293 -37.00 3.29 -8.73
C ARG A 293 -36.34 1.98 -9.19
N ALA A 294 -35.66 1.29 -8.30
CA ALA A 294 -35.10 -0.03 -8.56
C ALA A 294 -36.24 -1.08 -8.75
N GLN A 295 -36.20 -1.84 -9.86
CA GLN A 295 -37.17 -2.94 -10.08
C GLN A 295 -36.72 -4.23 -9.41
N ASP A 296 -35.41 -4.48 -9.44
CA ASP A 296 -34.71 -5.59 -8.79
C ASP A 296 -33.57 -5.04 -7.90
N GLU A 297 -32.58 -5.86 -7.56
CA GLU A 297 -31.36 -5.37 -6.89
C GLU A 297 -30.48 -4.63 -7.90
N VAL A 298 -30.40 -3.30 -7.77
CA VAL A 298 -29.70 -2.42 -8.70
C VAL A 298 -28.38 -1.95 -8.09
N THR A 299 -27.28 -2.17 -8.80
CA THR A 299 -25.98 -1.59 -8.45
C THR A 299 -25.63 -0.47 -9.43
N CYS A 300 -25.37 0.72 -8.90
CA CYS A 300 -24.98 1.90 -9.67
C CYS A 300 -23.64 2.47 -9.23
N ILE A 301 -22.96 3.12 -10.16
CA ILE A 301 -21.88 4.07 -9.87
C ILE A 301 -22.50 5.45 -9.74
N ALA A 302 -22.37 6.06 -8.56
CA ALA A 302 -22.83 7.41 -8.26
C ALA A 302 -21.68 8.40 -8.35
N VAL A 303 -21.77 9.39 -9.26
CA VAL A 303 -20.81 10.48 -9.41
C VAL A 303 -21.37 11.73 -8.76
N ALA A 304 -20.70 12.25 -7.75
CA ALA A 304 -21.14 13.44 -7.03
C ALA A 304 -21.10 14.70 -7.92
N LYS A 305 -21.99 15.66 -7.61
CA LYS A 305 -22.08 16.93 -8.33
C LYS A 305 -20.76 17.71 -8.29
N GLU A 306 -20.11 17.73 -7.14
CA GLU A 306 -18.86 18.43 -6.91
C GLU A 306 -17.74 17.87 -7.81
N ASP A 307 -17.60 16.54 -7.86
CA ASP A 307 -16.59 15.85 -8.67
C ASP A 307 -16.84 16.09 -10.18
N PHE A 308 -18.13 16.09 -10.59
CA PHE A 308 -18.53 16.40 -11.96
C PHE A 308 -18.22 17.85 -12.33
N GLN A 309 -18.52 18.81 -11.44
CA GLN A 309 -18.28 20.24 -11.68
C GLN A 309 -16.79 20.62 -11.67
N GLU A 310 -15.97 19.91 -10.90
CA GLU A 310 -14.51 20.12 -10.90
C GLU A 310 -13.89 19.82 -12.27
N LEU A 311 -14.43 18.84 -13.00
CA LEU A 311 -13.98 18.46 -14.35
C LEU A 311 -14.67 19.26 -15.48
N SER A 312 -15.85 19.81 -15.23
CA SER A 312 -16.63 20.58 -16.23
C SER A 312 -15.87 21.80 -16.80
N PRO A 313 -15.07 22.56 -16.04
CA PRO A 313 -14.23 23.62 -16.60
C PRO A 313 -13.16 23.11 -17.58
N MET A 314 -12.78 21.84 -17.48
CA MET A 314 -11.84 21.19 -18.40
C MET A 314 -12.50 20.88 -19.76
N CYS A 315 -13.81 20.63 -19.78
CA CYS A 315 -14.57 20.46 -21.02
C CYS A 315 -14.73 21.77 -21.82
N ALA A 316 -14.65 22.93 -21.16
CA ALA A 316 -14.75 24.25 -21.78
C ALA A 316 -13.39 24.86 -22.18
N ARG A 317 -12.29 24.22 -21.85
CA ARG A 317 -10.96 24.62 -22.26
C ARG A 317 -10.64 23.92 -23.58
N GLU A 318 -10.48 24.72 -24.65
CA GLU A 318 -9.58 24.32 -25.75
C GLU A 318 -8.27 23.87 -25.10
N PRO A 319 -7.56 22.89 -25.70
CA PRO A 319 -6.29 22.47 -25.16
C PRO A 319 -5.36 23.69 -25.09
N GLU A 320 -5.40 24.42 -23.99
CA GLU A 320 -4.29 25.29 -23.64
C GLU A 320 -3.09 24.34 -23.63
N VAL A 321 -2.27 24.47 -24.65
CA VAL A 321 -0.88 24.04 -24.60
C VAL A 321 -0.40 24.51 -23.25
N MET A 322 -0.26 23.60 -22.30
CA MET A 322 0.31 23.88 -21.00
C MET A 322 1.67 24.51 -21.28
N VAL A 323 1.67 25.83 -21.36
CA VAL A 323 2.91 26.58 -21.24
C VAL A 323 3.37 26.25 -19.84
N GLN A 324 4.28 25.31 -19.79
CA GLN A 324 5.09 25.05 -18.64
C GLN A 324 5.77 26.38 -18.26
N GLU A 325 5.14 27.15 -17.38
CA GLU A 325 5.87 28.01 -16.45
C GLU A 325 6.48 27.11 -15.35
N ASP A 326 6.86 25.93 -15.72
CA ASP A 326 7.83 25.12 -15.02
C ASP A 326 9.18 25.67 -15.44
N LEU A 327 9.86 26.29 -14.51
CA LEU A 327 11.30 26.37 -14.57
C LEU A 327 11.81 25.00 -15.05
N PRO A 328 12.47 24.92 -16.22
CA PRO A 328 12.95 23.68 -16.74
C PRO A 328 13.91 23.07 -15.73
N LEU A 329 13.45 22.05 -15.02
CA LEU A 329 14.25 21.23 -14.11
C LEU A 329 15.40 20.53 -14.86
N SER A 330 15.45 20.62 -16.20
CA SER A 330 16.32 19.82 -17.04
C SER A 330 17.66 20.47 -17.41
N GLU A 331 17.86 21.78 -17.31
CA GLU A 331 19.13 22.36 -17.78
C GLU A 331 19.89 23.25 -16.80
N THR A 332 19.28 23.83 -15.79
CA THR A 332 19.95 24.70 -14.82
C THR A 332 20.52 23.95 -13.59
N ARG A 333 20.35 22.66 -13.49
CA ARG A 333 20.82 21.84 -12.35
C ARG A 333 22.08 21.00 -12.63
N ARG A 334 22.92 21.38 -13.59
CA ARG A 334 24.28 20.84 -13.72
C ARG A 334 25.27 21.47 -12.74
N GLY A 335 24.84 21.76 -11.53
CA GLY A 335 25.67 22.31 -10.45
C GLY A 335 25.87 21.29 -9.33
N SER A 336 27.04 20.71 -9.26
CA SER A 336 27.79 20.22 -8.07
C SER A 336 27.13 19.42 -6.94
N PHE A 337 25.90 18.88 -7.07
CA PHE A 337 25.23 18.21 -5.94
C PHE A 337 25.56 16.73 -5.76
N LEU A 338 26.31 16.13 -6.67
CA LEU A 338 26.62 14.69 -6.66
C LEU A 338 28.09 14.49 -7.05
N GLU A 339 28.98 14.81 -6.12
CA GLU A 339 30.39 14.44 -6.28
C GLU A 339 30.50 12.91 -6.12
N GLY A 340 30.62 12.21 -7.22
CA GLY A 340 31.08 10.82 -7.27
C GLY A 340 32.53 10.79 -7.67
N PRO A 341 33.20 9.61 -7.61
CA PRO A 341 34.53 9.49 -8.08
C PRO A 341 34.64 9.94 -9.55
N PRO A 342 35.72 10.58 -9.95
CA PRO A 342 35.90 11.13 -11.29
C PRO A 342 35.99 10.07 -12.39
N THR A 343 36.20 8.80 -12.00
CA THR A 343 36.33 7.64 -12.91
C THR A 343 35.26 6.59 -12.66
N PRO A 344 34.88 5.80 -13.69
CA PRO A 344 33.96 4.67 -13.48
C PRO A 344 34.52 3.67 -12.49
N VAL A 345 33.74 3.32 -11.47
CA VAL A 345 34.13 2.36 -10.42
C VAL A 345 33.94 0.93 -10.96
N ARG A 346 34.93 0.05 -10.76
CA ARG A 346 34.83 -1.39 -11.06
C ARG A 346 34.63 -2.16 -9.76
N LEU A 347 34.00 -3.33 -9.84
CA LEU A 347 33.74 -4.16 -8.66
C LEU A 347 35.01 -4.55 -7.91
N GLN A 348 36.11 -4.83 -8.64
CA GLN A 348 37.40 -5.20 -8.07
C GLN A 348 38.10 -4.07 -7.31
N ASP A 349 37.75 -2.81 -7.58
CA ASP A 349 38.34 -1.62 -6.94
C ASP A 349 37.62 -1.27 -5.63
N LEU A 350 36.52 -1.98 -5.32
CA LEU A 350 35.73 -1.79 -4.11
C LEU A 350 36.31 -2.59 -2.95
N LEU A 351 36.73 -1.91 -1.92
CA LEU A 351 37.26 -2.52 -0.69
C LEU A 351 36.18 -2.51 0.40
N PRO A 352 35.93 -3.63 1.09
CA PRO A 352 35.00 -3.66 2.22
C PRO A 352 35.53 -2.76 3.35
N VAL A 353 34.63 -2.06 4.04
CA VAL A 353 34.92 -1.35 5.27
C VAL A 353 34.72 -2.32 6.44
N PHE A 354 35.61 -2.30 7.42
CA PHE A 354 35.57 -3.20 8.57
C PHE A 354 35.19 -2.43 9.83
N TYR A 355 34.51 -3.10 10.76
CA TYR A 355 34.26 -2.54 12.09
C TYR A 355 35.60 -2.35 12.83
N GLU A 356 35.78 -1.18 13.39
CA GLU A 356 36.98 -0.83 14.15
C GLU A 356 36.82 -1.06 15.65
N ASP A 357 35.59 -1.20 16.14
CA ASP A 357 35.22 -1.30 17.54
C ASP A 357 34.24 -2.43 17.83
N GLY A 358 34.09 -2.78 19.11
CA GLY A 358 33.10 -3.73 19.63
C GLY A 358 33.36 -5.18 19.26
N GLU A 359 32.37 -6.04 19.51
CA GLU A 359 32.46 -7.50 19.31
C GLU A 359 32.63 -7.92 17.84
N GLN A 360 32.30 -7.04 16.89
CA GLN A 360 32.40 -7.30 15.45
C GLN A 360 33.64 -6.73 14.81
N ARG A 361 34.62 -6.26 15.62
CA ARG A 361 35.88 -5.72 15.12
C ARG A 361 36.53 -6.65 14.09
N GLY A 362 36.97 -6.08 12.96
CA GLY A 362 37.57 -6.84 11.86
C GLY A 362 36.63 -7.62 10.99
N ARG A 363 35.26 -7.48 11.18
CA ARG A 363 34.29 -8.00 10.25
C ARG A 363 33.83 -6.90 9.29
N PRO A 364 33.42 -7.24 8.04
CA PRO A 364 32.87 -6.26 7.12
C PRO A 364 31.61 -5.59 7.69
N VAL A 365 31.48 -4.29 7.45
CA VAL A 365 30.32 -3.51 7.87
C VAL A 365 29.13 -3.84 6.97
N VAL A 366 28.07 -4.38 7.58
CA VAL A 366 26.79 -4.64 6.93
C VAL A 366 25.82 -3.57 7.38
N LEU A 367 25.29 -2.81 6.40
CA LEU A 367 24.35 -1.71 6.61
C LEU A 367 22.91 -2.22 6.73
N GLY A 368 22.60 -3.35 6.10
CA GLY A 368 21.27 -3.94 6.12
C GLY A 368 21.24 -5.36 5.58
N THR A 369 20.21 -6.11 5.98
CA THR A 369 19.92 -7.47 5.49
C THR A 369 18.47 -7.55 5.03
N GLY A 370 18.25 -8.15 3.86
CA GLY A 370 16.90 -8.34 3.29
C GLY A 370 16.67 -9.77 2.83
N GLY A 371 15.44 -10.08 2.38
CA GLY A 371 15.06 -11.41 1.91
C GLY A 371 15.85 -11.91 0.70
N PHE A 372 16.45 -11.01 -0.07
CA PHE A 372 17.20 -11.36 -1.29
C PHE A 372 18.72 -11.16 -1.17
N GLY A 373 19.21 -10.54 -0.09
CA GLY A 373 20.64 -10.30 0.04
C GLY A 373 21.02 -9.34 1.14
N THR A 374 22.17 -8.71 0.99
CA THR A 374 22.79 -7.82 1.98
C THR A 374 23.18 -6.49 1.36
N VAL A 375 23.25 -5.45 2.18
CA VAL A 375 23.83 -4.15 1.83
C VAL A 375 25.09 -3.95 2.67
N GLU A 376 26.24 -3.83 2.02
CA GLU A 376 27.55 -3.71 2.65
C GLU A 376 28.13 -2.32 2.43
N LEU A 377 28.86 -1.81 3.43
CA LEU A 377 29.62 -0.56 3.27
C LEU A 377 30.95 -0.87 2.58
N VAL A 378 31.17 -0.23 1.44
CA VAL A 378 32.41 -0.36 0.66
C VAL A 378 33.01 0.99 0.40
N ARG A 379 34.32 1.02 0.15
CA ARG A 379 35.03 2.22 -0.25
C ARG A 379 35.80 1.99 -1.54
N ASN A 380 36.01 3.07 -2.28
CA ASN A 380 36.93 3.17 -3.40
C ASN A 380 37.86 4.35 -3.15
N THR A 381 39.15 4.14 -3.24
CA THR A 381 40.18 5.18 -3.04
C THR A 381 40.66 5.66 -4.40
N VAL A 382 40.45 6.93 -4.73
CA VAL A 382 40.90 7.57 -5.98
C VAL A 382 41.74 8.76 -5.59
N GLU A 383 42.99 8.81 -6.11
CA GLU A 383 43.95 9.89 -5.84
C GLU A 383 44.16 10.17 -4.34
N GLY A 384 44.10 9.12 -3.50
CA GLY A 384 44.25 9.23 -2.05
C GLY A 384 43.02 9.71 -1.29
N GLN A 385 41.88 9.92 -1.97
CA GLN A 385 40.61 10.25 -1.36
C GLN A 385 39.70 9.03 -1.33
N ASP A 386 39.12 8.73 -0.16
CA ASP A 386 38.18 7.65 0.04
C ASP A 386 36.73 8.10 -0.29
N TYR A 387 36.06 7.34 -1.16
CA TYR A 387 34.66 7.47 -1.49
C TYR A 387 33.92 6.26 -0.93
N PHE A 388 32.87 6.49 -0.13
CA PHE A 388 32.07 5.45 0.50
C PHE A 388 30.77 5.20 -0.28
N PHE A 389 30.41 3.91 -0.41
CA PHE A 389 29.21 3.46 -1.11
C PHE A 389 28.48 2.38 -0.33
N ALA A 390 27.18 2.25 -0.59
CA ALA A 390 26.37 1.11 -0.18
C ALA A 390 26.31 0.10 -1.34
N LEU A 391 26.88 -1.09 -1.16
CA LEU A 391 26.84 -2.17 -2.14
C LEU A 391 25.72 -3.13 -1.80
N LYS A 392 24.57 -3.00 -2.50
CA LYS A 392 23.43 -3.93 -2.38
C LYS A 392 23.76 -5.17 -3.20
N ARG A 393 23.89 -6.31 -2.53
CA ARG A 393 24.23 -7.61 -3.13
C ARG A 393 23.02 -8.53 -3.04
N LEU A 394 22.48 -8.96 -4.20
CA LEU A 394 21.29 -9.80 -4.32
C LEU A 394 21.69 -11.19 -4.83
N ARG A 395 21.19 -12.23 -4.19
CA ARG A 395 21.41 -13.62 -4.56
C ARG A 395 20.51 -13.98 -5.75
N LYS A 396 21.10 -14.41 -6.87
CA LYS A 396 20.40 -14.78 -8.10
C LYS A 396 19.47 -15.98 -7.91
N ASP A 397 19.93 -17.02 -7.18
CA ASP A 397 19.15 -18.21 -6.86
C ASP A 397 17.84 -17.86 -6.15
N HIS A 398 17.90 -16.98 -5.14
CA HIS A 398 16.71 -16.52 -4.39
C HIS A 398 15.77 -15.64 -5.25
N VAL A 399 16.35 -14.77 -6.10
CA VAL A 399 15.55 -13.90 -6.99
C VAL A 399 14.75 -14.76 -7.97
N VAL A 400 15.37 -15.79 -8.58
CA VAL A 400 14.70 -16.72 -9.51
C VAL A 400 13.67 -17.58 -8.76
N GLN A 401 14.05 -18.18 -7.63
CA GLN A 401 13.14 -18.99 -6.82
C GLN A 401 11.85 -18.25 -6.41
N LYS A 402 11.98 -16.96 -6.10
CA LYS A 402 10.86 -16.10 -5.70
C LYS A 402 10.21 -15.35 -6.88
N ARG A 403 10.64 -15.60 -8.12
CA ARG A 403 10.16 -14.96 -9.36
C ARG A 403 10.18 -13.42 -9.27
N GLN A 404 11.30 -12.85 -8.80
CA GLN A 404 11.45 -11.41 -8.56
C GLN A 404 12.38 -10.70 -9.57
N GLN A 405 12.71 -11.35 -10.68
CA GLN A 405 13.62 -10.81 -11.70
C GLN A 405 13.15 -9.44 -12.22
N ASP A 406 11.88 -9.32 -12.59
CA ASP A 406 11.29 -8.08 -13.10
C ASP A 406 11.36 -6.92 -12.09
N HIS A 407 11.24 -7.23 -10.79
CA HIS A 407 11.34 -6.22 -9.73
C HIS A 407 12.77 -5.69 -9.57
N VAL A 408 13.77 -6.58 -9.66
CA VAL A 408 15.19 -6.20 -9.59
C VAL A 408 15.57 -5.37 -10.82
N LEU A 409 15.13 -5.77 -12.01
CA LEU A 409 15.35 -5.03 -13.26
C LEU A 409 14.64 -3.66 -13.24
N MET A 410 13.43 -3.60 -12.69
CA MET A 410 12.69 -2.33 -12.53
C MET A 410 13.40 -1.40 -11.55
N GLU A 411 13.88 -1.90 -10.40
CA GLU A 411 14.67 -1.10 -9.45
C GLU A 411 15.90 -0.51 -10.13
N LYS A 412 16.68 -1.33 -10.85
CA LYS A 412 17.82 -0.87 -11.64
C LYS A 412 17.41 0.24 -12.61
N LYS A 413 16.38 0.01 -13.42
CA LYS A 413 15.90 0.94 -14.46
C LYS A 413 15.50 2.30 -13.85
N VAL A 414 14.71 2.30 -12.78
CA VAL A 414 14.27 3.52 -12.09
C VAL A 414 15.46 4.30 -11.56
N LEU A 415 16.39 3.63 -10.89
CA LEU A 415 17.56 4.26 -10.30
C LEU A 415 18.54 4.79 -11.35
N GLN A 416 18.76 4.08 -12.46
CA GLN A 416 19.62 4.54 -13.57
C GLN A 416 19.10 5.83 -14.21
N GLN A 417 17.77 5.98 -14.32
CA GLN A 417 17.12 7.13 -14.93
C GLN A 417 16.94 8.30 -13.94
N SER A 418 16.98 8.03 -12.63
CA SER A 418 16.72 9.04 -11.61
C SER A 418 17.80 10.14 -11.58
N ARG A 419 17.33 11.40 -11.49
CA ARG A 419 18.16 12.60 -11.29
C ARG A 419 17.67 13.43 -10.10
N CYS A 420 16.75 12.88 -9.29
CA CYS A 420 16.16 13.56 -8.14
C CYS A 420 17.12 13.54 -6.93
N PRO A 421 17.41 14.67 -6.27
CA PRO A 421 18.29 14.72 -5.11
C PRO A 421 17.69 14.06 -3.85
N PHE A 422 16.39 13.73 -3.85
CA PHE A 422 15.66 13.05 -2.77
C PHE A 422 15.45 11.55 -3.03
N ILE A 423 16.12 11.02 -4.06
CA ILE A 423 16.19 9.59 -4.39
C ILE A 423 17.65 9.16 -4.29
N VAL A 424 17.89 7.96 -3.77
CA VAL A 424 19.24 7.40 -3.70
C VAL A 424 19.84 7.26 -5.10
N ARG A 425 21.09 7.65 -5.27
CA ARG A 425 21.79 7.56 -6.56
C ARG A 425 22.34 6.15 -6.77
N LEU A 426 22.18 5.63 -7.99
CA LEU A 426 22.89 4.45 -8.48
C LEU A 426 24.14 4.91 -9.25
N PHE A 427 25.32 4.41 -8.87
CA PHE A 427 26.59 4.70 -9.53
C PHE A 427 26.92 3.68 -10.60
N SER A 428 26.74 2.39 -10.29
CA SER A 428 27.05 1.29 -11.20
C SER A 428 26.30 0.03 -10.81
N THR A 429 26.24 -0.92 -11.73
CA THR A 429 25.75 -2.28 -11.47
C THR A 429 26.79 -3.29 -11.89
N PHE A 430 26.83 -4.46 -11.23
CA PHE A 430 27.77 -5.53 -11.53
C PHE A 430 27.06 -6.87 -11.38
N ARG A 431 27.62 -7.92 -11.99
CA ARG A 431 27.16 -9.30 -11.83
C ARG A 431 28.31 -10.30 -11.80
N ASP A 432 28.08 -11.41 -11.14
CA ASP A 432 28.87 -12.63 -11.20
C ASP A 432 27.98 -13.87 -11.38
N SER A 433 28.51 -15.08 -11.24
CA SER A 433 27.70 -16.31 -11.37
C SER A 433 26.65 -16.51 -10.29
N ARG A 434 26.71 -15.77 -9.16
CA ARG A 434 25.88 -15.98 -7.95
C ARG A 434 25.07 -14.78 -7.54
N HIS A 435 25.54 -13.58 -7.87
CA HIS A 435 24.95 -12.32 -7.42
C HIS A 435 24.80 -11.30 -8.53
N VAL A 436 23.86 -10.40 -8.34
CA VAL A 436 23.84 -9.08 -8.97
C VAL A 436 24.07 -8.02 -7.91
N TYR A 437 24.69 -6.91 -8.31
CA TYR A 437 25.13 -5.85 -7.41
C TYR A 437 24.64 -4.48 -7.89
N LEU A 438 24.14 -3.67 -6.96
CA LEU A 438 23.87 -2.25 -7.19
C LEU A 438 24.80 -1.43 -6.28
N LEU A 439 25.62 -0.58 -6.87
CA LEU A 439 26.49 0.35 -6.17
C LEU A 439 25.73 1.66 -5.96
N LEU A 440 25.29 1.89 -4.74
CA LEU A 440 24.40 2.97 -4.36
C LEU A 440 25.12 4.06 -3.56
N GLU A 441 24.54 5.25 -3.56
CA GLU A 441 24.93 6.33 -2.66
C GLU A 441 24.84 5.88 -1.21
N PHE A 442 25.89 6.17 -0.44
CA PHE A 442 25.92 5.89 0.98
C PHE A 442 25.22 7.01 1.77
N CYS A 443 24.12 6.70 2.39
CA CYS A 443 23.34 7.61 3.23
C CYS A 443 23.78 7.49 4.68
N GLN A 444 24.82 8.24 5.08
CA GLN A 444 25.53 8.11 6.37
C GLN A 444 24.63 8.29 7.61
N GLY A 445 23.52 9.01 7.49
CA GLY A 445 22.59 9.26 8.61
C GLY A 445 21.77 8.05 9.03
N GLY A 446 21.75 6.95 8.24
CA GLY A 446 21.01 5.73 8.53
C GLY A 446 19.51 5.82 8.23
N GLU A 447 18.77 4.80 8.63
CA GLU A 447 17.33 4.68 8.40
C GLU A 447 16.51 5.67 9.23
N LEU A 448 15.52 6.32 8.62
CA LEU A 448 14.60 7.22 9.31
C LEU A 448 13.78 6.46 10.37
N TRP A 449 13.41 5.20 10.08
CA TRP A 449 12.71 4.35 11.04
C TRP A 449 13.50 4.11 12.33
N ALA A 450 14.81 3.84 12.20
CA ALA A 450 15.67 3.65 13.37
C ALA A 450 15.70 4.92 14.25
N LYS A 451 15.75 6.11 13.63
CA LYS A 451 15.69 7.39 14.33
C LYS A 451 14.34 7.63 15.00
N LEU A 452 13.24 7.33 14.29
CA LEU A 452 11.89 7.44 14.84
C LEU A 452 11.72 6.54 16.07
N ARG A 453 12.20 5.31 16.02
CA ARG A 453 12.15 4.38 17.16
C ARG A 453 12.99 4.86 18.36
N GLU A 454 14.11 5.54 18.12
CA GLU A 454 15.00 6.09 19.16
C GLU A 454 14.30 7.24 19.90
N VAL A 455 13.67 8.19 19.17
CA VAL A 455 13.03 9.38 19.75
C VAL A 455 11.52 9.22 19.99
N ARG A 456 10.93 8.08 19.61
CA ARG A 456 9.51 7.70 19.65
C ARG A 456 8.61 8.46 18.65
N CYS A 457 8.68 9.78 18.60
CA CYS A 457 7.98 10.60 17.62
C CYS A 457 8.83 11.82 17.26
N PHE A 458 8.62 12.37 16.06
CA PHE A 458 9.31 13.56 15.62
C PHE A 458 8.55 14.82 16.01
N SER A 459 9.30 15.89 16.24
CA SER A 459 8.70 17.23 16.31
C SER A 459 8.10 17.63 14.96
N GLU A 460 7.09 18.47 14.96
CA GLU A 460 6.39 18.89 13.74
C GLU A 460 7.33 19.50 12.68
N PRO A 461 8.33 20.35 13.01
CA PRO A 461 9.29 20.85 12.03
C PRO A 461 10.11 19.74 11.34
N VAL A 462 10.51 18.70 12.09
CA VAL A 462 11.22 17.53 11.53
C VAL A 462 10.28 16.75 10.59
N ALA A 463 9.03 16.50 11.02
CA ALA A 463 8.05 15.79 10.21
C ALA A 463 7.70 16.56 8.91
N ILE A 464 7.54 17.90 8.97
CA ILE A 464 7.33 18.77 7.81
C ILE A 464 8.49 18.62 6.81
N PHE A 465 9.72 18.74 7.29
CA PHE A 465 10.90 18.65 6.44
C PHE A 465 11.05 17.26 5.77
N CYS A 466 10.90 16.18 6.55
CA CYS A 466 10.95 14.81 6.01
C CYS A 466 9.86 14.58 4.98
N SER A 467 8.63 14.98 5.28
CA SER A 467 7.49 14.85 4.36
C SER A 467 7.71 15.64 3.07
N ALA A 468 8.28 16.83 3.16
CA ALA A 468 8.54 17.66 2.00
C ALA A 468 9.62 17.05 1.08
N CYS A 469 10.66 16.42 1.62
CA CYS A 469 11.63 15.66 0.82
C CYS A 469 10.95 14.49 0.08
N VAL A 470 10.02 13.77 0.77
CA VAL A 470 9.24 12.69 0.16
C VAL A 470 8.31 13.20 -0.92
N VAL A 471 7.63 14.34 -0.71
CA VAL A 471 6.75 14.97 -1.73
C VAL A 471 7.55 15.31 -2.99
N GLU A 472 8.77 15.86 -2.88
CA GLU A 472 9.63 16.11 -4.03
C GLU A 472 10.05 14.83 -4.76
N ALA A 473 10.34 13.74 -4.03
CA ALA A 473 10.66 12.45 -4.62
C ALA A 473 9.46 11.85 -5.36
N LEU A 474 8.25 11.88 -4.76
CA LEU A 474 7.02 11.37 -5.37
C LEU A 474 6.62 12.20 -6.60
N ASP A 475 6.72 13.54 -6.54
CA ASP A 475 6.46 14.41 -7.70
C ASP A 475 7.35 14.05 -8.89
N TYR A 476 8.64 13.81 -8.62
CA TYR A 476 9.59 13.39 -9.65
C TYR A 476 9.19 12.02 -10.24
N LEU A 477 8.89 11.01 -9.42
CA LEU A 477 8.52 9.66 -9.87
C LEU A 477 7.21 9.67 -10.67
N HIS A 478 6.17 10.32 -10.14
CA HIS A 478 4.87 10.43 -10.80
C HIS A 478 4.97 11.18 -12.13
N GLY A 479 5.83 12.23 -12.20
CA GLY A 479 6.15 12.93 -13.44
C GLY A 479 6.84 12.05 -14.49
N GLN A 480 7.55 10.98 -14.07
CA GLN A 480 8.14 9.98 -14.96
C GLN A 480 7.20 8.79 -15.24
N GLY A 481 5.96 8.84 -14.76
CA GLY A 481 5.01 7.75 -14.93
C GLY A 481 5.30 6.54 -14.03
N ILE A 482 5.93 6.73 -12.86
CA ILE A 482 6.33 5.65 -11.94
C ILE A 482 5.56 5.80 -10.64
N VAL A 483 4.81 4.77 -10.22
CA VAL A 483 4.23 4.63 -8.88
C VAL A 483 5.19 3.86 -7.99
N TYR A 484 5.39 4.33 -6.74
CA TYR A 484 6.39 3.79 -5.81
C TYR A 484 5.88 2.58 -4.99
N ARG A 485 4.70 2.68 -4.35
CA ARG A 485 3.92 1.62 -3.67
C ARG A 485 4.46 1.05 -2.36
N ASP A 486 5.64 1.43 -1.89
CA ASP A 486 6.20 0.93 -0.60
C ASP A 486 6.78 2.06 0.26
N LEU A 487 6.08 3.21 0.30
CA LEU A 487 6.49 4.32 1.16
C LEU A 487 6.26 3.97 2.63
N LYS A 488 7.36 3.99 3.40
CA LYS A 488 7.40 3.74 4.85
C LYS A 488 8.72 4.27 5.42
N PRO A 489 8.85 4.47 6.74
CA PRO A 489 10.08 5.02 7.32
C PRO A 489 11.33 4.16 7.12
N GLU A 490 11.19 2.84 6.92
CA GLU A 490 12.31 1.92 6.63
C GLU A 490 12.94 2.17 5.26
N ASN A 491 12.14 2.66 4.30
CA ASN A 491 12.59 2.96 2.94
C ASN A 491 13.02 4.43 2.77
N LEU A 492 13.25 5.12 3.89
CA LEU A 492 13.74 6.49 3.95
C LEU A 492 15.09 6.53 4.68
N MET A 493 16.11 7.05 4.01
CA MET A 493 17.45 7.18 4.56
C MET A 493 17.80 8.65 4.74
N LEU A 494 18.66 8.94 5.72
CA LEU A 494 19.23 10.27 5.93
C LEU A 494 20.63 10.33 5.34
N ASP A 495 20.91 11.34 4.52
CA ASP A 495 22.26 11.61 4.06
C ASP A 495 23.12 12.30 5.15
N ALA A 496 24.37 12.59 4.84
CA ALA A 496 25.30 13.25 5.77
C ALA A 496 24.86 14.66 6.20
N LYS A 497 24.00 15.33 5.40
CA LYS A 497 23.44 16.66 5.68
C LYS A 497 22.05 16.59 6.33
N GLY A 498 21.54 15.40 6.62
CA GLY A 498 20.22 15.19 7.20
C GLY A 498 19.06 15.23 6.20
N TYR A 499 19.28 15.31 4.89
CA TYR A 499 18.22 15.23 3.91
C TYR A 499 17.73 13.81 3.73
N VAL A 500 16.39 13.68 3.57
CA VAL A 500 15.76 12.37 3.36
C VAL A 500 15.92 11.94 1.91
N LYS A 501 16.27 10.69 1.71
CA LYS A 501 16.35 10.01 0.42
C LYS A 501 15.49 8.75 0.39
N LEU A 502 14.72 8.61 -0.67
CA LEU A 502 13.91 7.43 -0.94
C LEU A 502 14.81 6.32 -1.49
N VAL A 503 14.67 5.13 -0.94
CA VAL A 503 15.44 3.93 -1.31
C VAL A 503 14.48 2.77 -1.61
N ASP A 504 14.99 1.66 -2.15
CA ASP A 504 14.26 0.42 -2.43
C ASP A 504 13.07 0.58 -3.39
N PHE A 505 13.34 0.37 -4.67
CA PHE A 505 12.36 0.51 -5.76
C PHE A 505 11.82 -0.85 -6.24
N GLY A 506 11.99 -1.92 -5.45
CA GLY A 506 11.55 -3.26 -5.82
C GLY A 506 10.04 -3.36 -6.08
N PHE A 507 9.23 -2.45 -5.53
CA PHE A 507 7.78 -2.40 -5.77
C PHE A 507 7.35 -1.31 -6.75
N ALA A 508 8.28 -0.51 -7.25
CA ALA A 508 7.96 0.53 -8.22
C ALA A 508 7.42 -0.07 -9.53
N LYS A 509 6.52 0.65 -10.18
CA LYS A 509 5.94 0.21 -11.45
C LYS A 509 5.69 1.39 -12.37
N ALA A 510 6.05 1.23 -13.64
CA ALA A 510 5.69 2.19 -14.68
C ALA A 510 4.21 2.02 -15.04
N LEU A 511 3.46 3.12 -15.04
CA LEU A 511 2.05 3.18 -15.41
C LEU A 511 1.81 4.37 -16.33
N ARG A 512 0.99 4.19 -17.36
CA ARG A 512 0.47 5.31 -18.16
C ARG A 512 -0.58 6.05 -17.34
N ARG A 513 -0.78 7.33 -17.64
CA ARG A 513 -1.83 8.11 -16.98
C ARG A 513 -3.20 7.48 -17.25
N GLY A 514 -3.97 7.25 -16.20
CA GLY A 514 -5.28 6.56 -16.26
C GLY A 514 -5.21 5.02 -16.23
N GLU A 515 -4.01 4.43 -16.35
CA GLU A 515 -3.79 3.00 -16.24
C GLU A 515 -3.80 2.57 -14.76
N LYS A 516 -4.31 1.37 -14.49
CA LYS A 516 -4.32 0.75 -13.16
C LYS A 516 -3.49 -0.53 -13.13
N THR A 517 -2.86 -0.78 -11.99
CA THR A 517 -2.24 -2.08 -11.68
C THR A 517 -3.05 -2.80 -10.60
N TYR A 518 -2.97 -4.13 -10.59
CA TYR A 518 -3.75 -5.01 -9.71
C TYR A 518 -2.89 -5.87 -8.79
N SER A 519 -1.59 -5.62 -8.75
CA SER A 519 -0.67 -6.36 -7.88
C SER A 519 -1.00 -6.12 -6.41
N PHE A 520 -1.17 -7.17 -5.62
CA PHE A 520 -1.35 -7.05 -4.17
C PHE A 520 0.02 -7.00 -3.49
N CYS A 521 0.48 -5.82 -3.09
CA CYS A 521 1.80 -5.62 -2.51
C CYS A 521 1.85 -4.40 -1.60
N GLY A 522 2.83 -4.38 -0.72
CA GLY A 522 3.12 -3.30 0.21
C GLY A 522 3.24 -3.76 1.65
N THR A 523 3.31 -2.83 2.57
CA THR A 523 3.38 -3.09 4.01
C THR A 523 1.96 -3.05 4.60
N PRO A 524 1.50 -4.07 5.35
CA PRO A 524 0.10 -4.21 5.79
C PRO A 524 -0.53 -2.94 6.35
N GLU A 525 0.14 -2.26 7.28
CA GLU A 525 -0.36 -1.05 7.95
C GLU A 525 -0.40 0.20 7.04
N TYR A 526 0.21 0.12 5.85
CA TYR A 526 0.33 1.18 4.85
C TYR A 526 -0.55 0.94 3.62
N LEU A 527 -1.19 -0.24 3.49
CA LEU A 527 -2.01 -0.56 2.34
C LEU A 527 -3.17 0.42 2.18
N ALA A 528 -3.38 0.86 0.94
CA ALA A 528 -4.54 1.68 0.61
C ALA A 528 -5.81 0.83 0.44
N PRO A 529 -7.01 1.37 0.72
CA PRO A 529 -8.27 0.61 0.65
C PRO A 529 -8.54 -0.06 -0.70
N GLU A 530 -8.18 0.59 -1.81
CA GLU A 530 -8.37 0.06 -3.17
C GLU A 530 -7.49 -1.16 -3.46
N ILE A 531 -6.32 -1.29 -2.79
CA ILE A 531 -5.50 -2.50 -2.87
C ILE A 531 -6.21 -3.66 -2.17
N LEU A 532 -6.78 -3.40 -0.97
CA LEU A 532 -7.52 -4.39 -0.19
C LEU A 532 -8.80 -4.85 -0.90
N ARG A 533 -9.46 -3.95 -1.66
CA ARG A 533 -10.65 -4.26 -2.45
C ARG A 533 -10.35 -4.85 -3.83
N HIS A 534 -9.07 -4.94 -4.22
CA HIS A 534 -8.65 -5.38 -5.55
C HIS A 534 -9.27 -4.57 -6.71
N GLU A 535 -9.60 -3.29 -6.49
CA GLU A 535 -10.25 -2.41 -7.49
C GLU A 535 -9.28 -1.87 -8.55
N GLY A 536 -7.98 -2.20 -8.41
CA GLY A 536 -6.91 -1.60 -9.19
C GLY A 536 -6.47 -0.25 -8.63
N HIS A 537 -5.18 0.02 -8.69
CA HIS A 537 -4.56 1.18 -8.08
C HIS A 537 -3.53 1.84 -8.99
N ASP A 538 -3.20 3.09 -8.70
CA ASP A 538 -2.23 3.92 -9.41
C ASP A 538 -1.44 4.81 -8.44
N TYR A 539 -1.04 5.99 -8.89
CA TYR A 539 -0.26 6.98 -8.11
C TYR A 539 -0.95 7.41 -6.79
N ALA A 540 -2.28 7.31 -6.71
CA ALA A 540 -3.05 7.71 -5.53
C ALA A 540 -2.67 6.92 -4.28
N VAL A 541 -2.13 5.70 -4.40
CA VAL A 541 -1.68 4.91 -3.24
C VAL A 541 -0.50 5.56 -2.53
N ASP A 542 0.39 6.26 -3.27
CA ASP A 542 1.54 6.93 -2.67
C ASP A 542 1.13 8.16 -1.83
N PHE A 543 0.01 8.80 -2.16
CA PHE A 543 -0.55 9.88 -1.33
C PHE A 543 -1.23 9.34 -0.06
N TRP A 544 -1.88 8.17 -0.12
CA TRP A 544 -2.37 7.48 1.06
C TRP A 544 -1.23 7.13 2.00
N THR A 545 -0.20 6.47 1.49
CA THR A 545 0.97 6.05 2.29
C THR A 545 1.74 7.26 2.84
N LEU A 546 1.77 8.40 2.12
CA LEU A 546 2.31 9.66 2.64
C LEU A 546 1.51 10.14 3.86
N GLY A 547 0.18 10.05 3.83
CA GLY A 547 -0.66 10.39 4.97
C GLY A 547 -0.40 9.51 6.20
N VAL A 548 -0.25 8.19 5.98
CA VAL A 548 0.11 7.21 7.03
C VAL A 548 1.51 7.52 7.59
N LEU A 549 2.48 7.83 6.73
CA LEU A 549 3.85 8.19 7.12
C LEU A 549 3.87 9.45 8.00
N ILE A 550 3.16 10.52 7.61
CA ILE A 550 3.08 11.76 8.39
C ILE A 550 2.49 11.47 9.77
N PHE A 551 1.41 10.69 9.83
CA PHE A 551 0.81 10.30 11.10
C PHE A 551 1.81 9.52 11.97
N GLU A 552 2.50 8.52 11.40
CA GLU A 552 3.48 7.72 12.15
C GLU A 552 4.66 8.57 12.65
N MET A 553 5.17 9.49 11.84
CA MET A 553 6.25 10.39 12.28
C MET A 553 5.83 11.26 13.48
N LEU A 554 4.60 11.74 13.51
CA LEU A 554 4.09 12.61 14.58
C LEU A 554 3.64 11.84 15.82
N VAL A 555 3.18 10.59 15.68
CA VAL A 555 2.56 9.80 16.77
C VAL A 555 3.45 8.64 17.24
N GLY A 556 4.39 8.18 16.39
CA GLY A 556 5.30 7.06 16.67
C GLY A 556 4.75 5.69 16.28
N ARG A 557 3.52 5.61 15.77
CA ARG A 557 2.89 4.38 15.25
C ARG A 557 1.93 4.71 14.10
N PRO A 558 1.68 3.78 13.18
CA PRO A 558 0.70 3.98 12.11
C PRO A 558 -0.74 4.16 12.62
N PRO A 559 -1.63 4.86 11.89
CA PRO A 559 -3.01 5.14 12.34
C PRO A 559 -3.87 3.87 12.47
N PHE A 560 -3.57 2.82 11.72
CA PHE A 560 -4.35 1.57 11.67
C PHE A 560 -3.70 0.42 12.43
N HIS A 561 -2.71 0.70 13.26
CA HIS A 561 -1.93 -0.30 13.99
C HIS A 561 -2.80 -1.26 14.82
N SER A 562 -2.53 -2.57 14.70
CA SER A 562 -3.07 -3.64 15.55
C SER A 562 -2.11 -4.84 15.53
N THR A 563 -2.14 -5.65 16.58
CA THR A 563 -1.44 -6.94 16.63
C THR A 563 -2.12 -8.01 15.76
N GLU A 564 -3.38 -7.79 15.39
CA GLU A 564 -4.18 -8.70 14.57
C GLU A 564 -4.32 -8.13 13.15
N PRO A 565 -3.83 -8.83 12.11
CA PRO A 565 -3.92 -8.37 10.72
C PRO A 565 -5.34 -8.02 10.27
N GLN A 566 -6.34 -8.79 10.70
CA GLN A 566 -7.76 -8.55 10.39
C GLN A 566 -8.22 -7.18 10.84
N LYS A 567 -7.86 -6.77 12.07
CA LYS A 567 -8.22 -5.47 12.61
C LYS A 567 -7.53 -4.32 11.86
N ILE A 568 -6.29 -4.54 11.38
CA ILE A 568 -5.58 -3.56 10.53
C ILE A 568 -6.41 -3.31 9.26
N TYR A 569 -6.80 -4.38 8.56
CA TYR A 569 -7.51 -4.26 7.29
C TYR A 569 -8.93 -3.70 7.46
N SER A 570 -9.66 -4.12 8.48
CA SER A 570 -10.97 -3.54 8.80
C SER A 570 -10.86 -2.02 9.06
N ARG A 571 -9.90 -1.57 9.88
CA ARG A 571 -9.68 -0.15 10.15
C ARG A 571 -9.31 0.64 8.89
N ILE A 572 -8.49 0.08 8.00
CA ILE A 572 -8.17 0.70 6.70
C ILE A 572 -9.42 0.83 5.84
N MET A 573 -10.26 -0.22 5.78
CA MET A 573 -11.50 -0.24 4.99
C MET A 573 -12.53 0.76 5.51
N ASP A 574 -12.62 0.91 6.83
CA ASP A 574 -13.48 1.91 7.48
C ASP A 574 -12.93 3.33 7.27
N GLY A 575 -11.61 3.46 7.13
CA GLY A 575 -10.92 4.74 6.94
C GLY A 575 -11.05 5.69 8.13
N VAL A 576 -11.35 5.13 9.32
CA VAL A 576 -11.54 5.89 10.55
C VAL A 576 -10.35 5.71 11.48
N PHE A 577 -9.75 6.81 11.87
CA PHE A 577 -8.69 6.86 12.87
C PHE A 577 -8.80 8.15 13.67
N SER A 578 -8.27 8.15 14.90
CA SER A 578 -8.30 9.29 15.82
C SER A 578 -6.94 9.96 15.90
N PHE A 579 -6.95 11.26 16.09
CA PHE A 579 -5.73 12.04 16.32
C PHE A 579 -5.54 12.30 17.81
N PRO A 580 -4.34 12.04 18.36
CA PRO A 580 -4.02 12.52 19.70
C PRO A 580 -4.08 14.04 19.78
N ALA A 581 -4.44 14.58 20.96
CA ALA A 581 -4.65 16.01 21.18
C ALA A 581 -3.39 16.89 20.94
N PHE A 582 -2.20 16.28 20.95
CA PHE A 582 -0.95 17.00 20.69
C PHE A 582 -0.63 17.21 19.21
N VAL A 583 -1.36 16.57 18.30
CA VAL A 583 -1.18 16.74 16.85
C VAL A 583 -1.87 18.03 16.40
N SER A 584 -1.17 18.90 15.68
CA SER A 584 -1.72 20.18 15.23
C SER A 584 -2.92 20.00 14.30
N GLU A 585 -3.86 20.95 14.35
CA GLU A 585 -5.02 20.97 13.44
C GLU A 585 -4.62 20.99 11.95
N ALA A 586 -3.49 21.64 11.63
CA ALA A 586 -2.96 21.68 10.29
C ALA A 586 -2.49 20.29 9.82
N ALA A 587 -1.78 19.56 10.68
CA ALA A 587 -1.37 18.18 10.41
C ALA A 587 -2.59 17.24 10.28
N CYS A 588 -3.55 17.33 11.20
CA CYS A 588 -4.80 16.56 11.14
C CYS A 588 -5.54 16.78 9.80
N SER A 589 -5.65 18.04 9.37
CA SER A 589 -6.28 18.42 8.11
C SER A 589 -5.57 17.80 6.89
N LEU A 590 -4.23 17.83 6.86
CA LEU A 590 -3.45 17.27 5.76
C LEU A 590 -3.62 15.74 5.70
N ILE A 591 -3.39 15.07 6.82
CA ILE A 591 -3.48 13.60 6.91
C ILE A 591 -4.89 13.13 6.50
N ALA A 592 -5.95 13.76 7.02
CA ALA A 592 -7.32 13.43 6.66
C ALA A 592 -7.63 13.61 5.16
N LYS A 593 -7.00 14.57 4.48
CA LYS A 593 -7.15 14.78 3.04
C LYS A 593 -6.33 13.78 2.21
N LEU A 594 -5.17 13.36 2.70
CA LEU A 594 -4.33 12.34 2.05
C LEU A 594 -4.93 10.94 2.24
N CYS A 595 -5.50 10.63 3.42
CA CYS A 595 -6.09 9.34 3.75
C CYS A 595 -7.60 9.26 3.41
N ARG A 596 -8.06 9.89 2.32
CA ARG A 596 -9.41 9.70 1.79
C ARG A 596 -9.55 8.28 1.23
N ARG A 597 -10.66 7.60 1.55
CA ARG A 597 -10.91 6.22 1.07
C ARG A 597 -10.98 6.12 -0.45
N ARG A 598 -11.58 7.15 -1.11
CA ARG A 598 -11.68 7.22 -2.57
C ARG A 598 -10.41 7.84 -3.16
N PRO A 599 -9.71 7.15 -4.05
CA PRO A 599 -8.46 7.63 -4.63
C PRO A 599 -8.58 9.01 -5.30
N GLY A 600 -9.68 9.27 -6.04
CA GLY A 600 -9.91 10.54 -6.74
C GLY A 600 -10.09 11.74 -5.82
N GLN A 601 -10.49 11.53 -4.56
CA GLN A 601 -10.68 12.60 -3.57
C GLN A 601 -9.45 12.87 -2.69
N ARG A 602 -8.35 12.11 -2.89
CA ARG A 602 -7.11 12.33 -2.14
C ARG A 602 -6.40 13.58 -2.59
N LEU A 603 -5.94 14.37 -1.63
CA LEU A 603 -5.05 15.49 -1.94
C LEU A 603 -3.79 14.95 -2.63
N GLY A 604 -3.43 15.55 -3.74
CA GLY A 604 -2.38 15.05 -4.65
C GLY A 604 -2.93 14.33 -5.89
N ASN A 605 -4.12 13.72 -5.79
CA ASN A 605 -4.79 13.05 -6.91
C ASN A 605 -6.04 13.81 -7.42
N THR A 606 -6.34 15.00 -6.88
CA THR A 606 -7.36 15.92 -7.38
C THR A 606 -6.83 16.71 -8.57
N SER A 607 -7.66 17.56 -9.21
CA SER A 607 -7.27 18.45 -10.31
C SER A 607 -6.07 19.36 -9.98
N SER A 608 -5.89 19.70 -8.70
CA SER A 608 -4.74 20.48 -8.24
C SER A 608 -3.43 19.71 -8.21
N GLY A 609 -3.48 18.39 -8.31
CA GLY A 609 -2.33 17.50 -8.26
C GLY A 609 -1.46 17.73 -7.02
N ILE A 610 -0.18 17.45 -7.13
CA ILE A 610 0.78 17.62 -6.02
C ILE A 610 0.93 19.09 -5.57
N ARG A 611 0.56 20.06 -6.43
CA ARG A 611 0.52 21.48 -6.05
C ARG A 611 -0.45 21.72 -4.89
N GLY A 612 -1.55 20.94 -4.80
CA GLY A 612 -2.48 21.00 -3.66
C GLY A 612 -1.81 20.62 -2.34
N ILE A 613 -0.91 19.63 -2.35
CA ILE A 613 -0.12 19.25 -1.18
C ILE A 613 0.83 20.39 -0.80
N ARG A 614 1.61 20.89 -1.76
CA ARG A 614 2.56 21.98 -1.52
C ARG A 614 1.92 23.25 -0.97
N LYS A 615 0.68 23.57 -1.37
CA LYS A 615 -0.08 24.75 -0.92
C LYS A 615 -0.80 24.53 0.42
N HIS A 616 -0.79 23.32 0.97
CA HIS A 616 -1.49 23.05 2.23
C HIS A 616 -0.85 23.81 3.40
N ARG A 617 -1.67 24.38 4.29
CA ARG A 617 -1.24 25.25 5.41
C ARG A 617 -0.17 24.63 6.32
N TRP A 618 -0.09 23.29 6.37
CA TRP A 618 0.92 22.59 7.16
C TRP A 618 2.35 22.83 6.69
N PHE A 619 2.53 23.11 5.40
CA PHE A 619 3.83 23.42 4.80
C PHE A 619 4.15 24.92 4.70
N ASN A 620 3.34 25.82 5.30
CA ASN A 620 3.54 27.27 5.18
C ASN A 620 4.89 27.79 5.68
N SER A 621 5.50 27.08 6.65
CA SER A 621 6.83 27.42 7.18
C SER A 621 7.99 27.00 6.27
N LEU A 622 7.72 26.21 5.22
CA LEU A 622 8.73 25.63 4.36
C LEU A 622 8.88 26.39 3.04
N SER A 623 10.11 26.64 2.62
CA SER A 623 10.40 27.16 1.28
C SER A 623 10.72 26.01 0.33
N TRP A 624 9.76 25.63 -0.52
CA TRP A 624 9.94 24.57 -1.53
C TRP A 624 11.13 24.83 -2.47
N LYS A 625 11.35 26.10 -2.87
CA LYS A 625 12.50 26.49 -3.70
C LYS A 625 13.83 26.21 -3.00
N LYS A 626 13.97 26.60 -1.72
CA LYS A 626 15.19 26.34 -0.94
C LYS A 626 15.37 24.84 -0.69
N LEU A 627 14.28 24.09 -0.44
CA LEU A 627 14.31 22.65 -0.29
C LEU A 627 14.85 21.98 -1.55
N ALA A 628 14.26 22.28 -2.70
CA ALA A 628 14.67 21.73 -3.98
C ALA A 628 16.13 22.00 -4.33
N LEU A 629 16.67 23.14 -3.90
CA LEU A 629 18.08 23.52 -4.03
C LEU A 629 18.95 22.98 -2.88
N ARG A 630 18.37 22.26 -1.91
CA ARG A 630 19.07 21.74 -0.71
C ARG A 630 19.79 22.84 0.09
N GLN A 631 19.14 24.00 0.19
CA GLN A 631 19.64 25.19 0.90
C GLN A 631 18.99 25.39 2.27
N ILE A 632 18.12 24.47 2.70
CA ILE A 632 17.53 24.46 4.04
C ILE A 632 18.51 23.72 4.96
N GLU A 633 18.82 24.32 6.11
CA GLU A 633 19.47 23.58 7.18
C GLU A 633 18.49 22.50 7.70
N ALA A 634 18.86 21.23 7.53
CA ALA A 634 17.94 20.14 7.82
C ALA A 634 17.74 19.99 9.33
N PRO A 635 16.50 20.11 9.84
CA PRO A 635 16.23 19.94 11.28
C PRO A 635 16.50 18.52 11.78
N THR A 636 16.67 17.57 10.88
CA THR A 636 17.06 16.17 11.14
C THR A 636 18.53 16.00 11.54
N THR A 637 19.36 17.03 11.37
CA THR A 637 20.80 16.97 11.76
C THR A 637 20.98 16.62 13.23
N VAL A 638 20.05 17.02 14.10
CA VAL A 638 20.04 16.68 15.54
C VAL A 638 19.89 15.18 15.79
N LEU A 639 19.41 14.41 14.82
CA LEU A 639 19.25 12.96 14.90
C LEU A 639 20.51 12.20 14.47
N LEU A 640 21.51 12.90 13.89
CA LEU A 640 22.72 12.28 13.35
C LEU A 640 23.76 12.12 14.45
N LYS A 641 24.25 10.89 14.62
CA LYS A 641 25.35 10.59 15.53
C LYS A 641 26.68 10.82 14.82
N GLN A 642 27.61 11.49 15.52
CA GLN A 642 28.97 11.68 15.04
C GLN A 642 29.80 10.43 15.31
N GLY A 643 30.78 10.13 14.48
CA GLY A 643 31.69 9.00 14.65
C GLY A 643 32.10 8.33 13.35
N PHE A 644 32.29 7.01 13.39
CA PHE A 644 32.56 6.22 12.19
C PHE A 644 31.42 6.30 11.16
N PRO A 645 31.69 6.11 9.87
CA PRO A 645 30.67 6.17 8.83
C PRO A 645 29.43 5.31 9.12
N TYR A 646 29.59 4.19 9.83
CA TYR A 646 28.56 3.24 10.19
C TYR A 646 27.89 3.48 11.55
N THR A 647 28.22 4.54 12.28
CA THR A 647 27.70 4.80 13.66
C THR A 647 26.16 4.89 13.73
N ASN A 648 25.51 5.32 12.63
CA ASN A 648 24.06 5.47 12.55
C ASN A 648 23.33 4.18 12.14
N PHE A 649 24.03 3.05 12.00
CA PHE A 649 23.46 1.78 11.57
C PHE A 649 23.47 0.74 12.68
N LYS A 650 22.50 -0.19 12.62
CA LYS A 650 22.56 -1.40 13.44
C LYS A 650 23.69 -2.30 12.97
N ARG A 651 24.25 -3.08 13.88
CA ARG A 651 25.24 -4.11 13.57
C ARG A 651 24.55 -5.42 13.23
N TYR A 652 24.85 -5.97 12.06
CA TYR A 652 24.30 -7.25 11.60
C TYR A 652 25.39 -8.32 11.57
N SER A 653 25.05 -9.54 12.00
CA SER A 653 25.87 -10.72 11.77
C SER A 653 25.31 -11.49 10.57
N VAL A 654 26.10 -11.70 9.54
CA VAL A 654 25.68 -12.41 8.34
C VAL A 654 26.38 -13.75 8.27
N SER A 655 25.63 -14.82 8.10
CA SER A 655 26.15 -16.13 7.76
C SER A 655 26.66 -16.13 6.31
N ARG A 656 27.89 -16.60 6.09
CA ARG A 656 28.51 -16.67 4.77
C ARG A 656 28.29 -18.03 4.10
N GLN A 657 27.07 -18.47 3.93
CA GLN A 657 26.78 -19.57 3.01
C GLN A 657 26.94 -19.07 1.58
N LEU A 658 27.76 -19.75 0.80
CA LEU A 658 27.90 -19.45 -0.63
C LEU A 658 26.60 -19.85 -1.34
N PRO A 659 25.94 -18.91 -2.07
CA PRO A 659 24.75 -19.26 -2.85
C PRO A 659 25.08 -20.21 -3.99
N GLU A 660 24.06 -20.86 -4.53
CA GLU A 660 24.16 -21.66 -5.76
C GLU A 660 24.44 -20.72 -6.96
N GLU A 661 25.09 -21.28 -7.99
CA GLU A 661 25.29 -20.58 -9.26
C GLU A 661 24.00 -20.58 -10.04
N GLU A 662 23.74 -19.48 -10.76
CA GLU A 662 22.50 -19.26 -11.50
C GLU A 662 22.86 -18.78 -12.93
N PHE A 663 22.34 -19.44 -13.95
CA PHE A 663 22.71 -19.23 -15.36
C PHE A 663 21.51 -19.07 -16.29
N SER A 664 20.33 -18.71 -15.81
CA SER A 664 19.13 -18.53 -16.68
C SER A 664 19.22 -17.33 -17.63
N GLY A 665 20.21 -16.43 -17.41
CA GLY A 665 20.45 -15.29 -18.29
C GLY A 665 19.54 -14.08 -18.06
N TRP A 666 18.68 -14.08 -17.03
CA TRP A 666 17.78 -12.96 -16.76
C TRP A 666 18.50 -11.64 -16.45
N ASP A 667 19.77 -11.73 -16.08
CA ASP A 667 20.62 -10.62 -15.68
C ASP A 667 21.63 -10.17 -16.77
N GLU A 668 21.42 -10.56 -18.03
CA GLU A 668 22.34 -10.20 -19.14
C GLU A 668 22.55 -8.70 -19.27
N ASP A 669 21.52 -7.91 -19.02
CA ASP A 669 21.55 -6.45 -19.07
C ASP A 669 22.03 -5.78 -17.77
N PHE A 670 22.49 -6.54 -16.78
CA PHE A 670 22.83 -6.01 -15.43
C PHE A 670 24.17 -5.32 -15.32
#